data_b8054beccc2847193b17bbc8aa1ba9ff
#
_entry.id   b8054beccc2847193b17bbc8aa1ba9ff
#
_cell.length_a   1.000
_cell.length_b   1.000
_cell.length_c   1.000
_cell.angle_alpha   90.00
_cell.angle_beta   90.00
_cell.angle_gamma   90.00
#
_symmetry.space_group_name_H-M   'P 1'
#
loop_
_entity.id
_entity.type
_entity.pdbx_description
1 polymer ?
#
loop_
_entity_poly.entity_id
_entity_poly.type
_entity_poly.pdbx_seq_one_letter_code
_entity_poly.pdbx_strand_id
1 'polypeptide(L)'
;MNKIIIFISIFFFISCTNSPKTKTGSEELDDTTNTKLDRAFTSFRIGEAQYLSEKRFTELLDLFDKYKGVTDEITFFTHTTHAPLTLDDFRQRVDVLKLRMEEVRNRGYRTGINILTTIGHHNENLDNSLKGDYTNMTGIEGDVSHGSYCPNNKNLQEYIRQLYQMTTEANPDYIWIDDDVRLGHMPIGYGCFCDNCLKIFEKETGARYSREGLNKAMNEGTVDEKLKLRKEWLQHNRNTIARLFVLIEETVHKINPDMPLGFMTGDRFFEGYDFGNWAKILAGPNNAPVMWRPGGGFYNDVNTSGLAGKSHDIGRQVSVLPKAIVSVQSEIECFPYQRLKKAANIVVLEASSHIAAGCTGAAFNVLSMYDEPLDEYEPLIARLHESRQFFDLMVKSLGRSALTGVNTLWNKDSYITGNLNNGNWVSAGNPVIGHDIYNIGLPACYSNQHAEVTILGKDNIYAFSKEEIKEILSRGVYMDAETLQYLNKMGFGEFTGFEVVKSENVDRIEKFSTHPLNGNFAGRERDNRQSFWKSSAYTLRKTNENTQVLSGLIDYTGTKVSDCTMGVFENKLGGRICVAGYYPWSFMENLSKSSQMKSVFRWLSKDSLPAYIASFHKMNLWVREPQDGKIALAFTNSSFDPAKDVTLMLQTENTKIKVYDMNCKETIIQSSGENGLYQKFIIPEVDPWQMRLVIL
;
A
#
# COMPACT_ATOMS: atom_id res chain seq x y z
N MET A 1 -22.65 -5.52 -80.24
CA MET A 1 -21.71 -6.25 -79.39
C MET A 1 -21.77 -5.62 -78.05
N ASN A 2 -22.73 -5.97 -77.19
CA ASN A 2 -22.88 -5.49 -75.83
C ASN A 2 -22.92 -6.71 -74.91
N LYS A 3 -21.97 -6.81 -73.96
CA LYS A 3 -21.94 -7.83 -72.93
C LYS A 3 -22.82 -7.36 -71.75
N ILE A 4 -23.86 -8.13 -71.49
CA ILE A 4 -24.66 -7.99 -70.25
C ILE A 4 -23.98 -8.76 -69.13
N ILE A 5 -23.72 -8.10 -68.04
CA ILE A 5 -23.22 -8.70 -66.76
C ILE A 5 -24.43 -8.77 -65.82
N ILE A 6 -24.80 -10.00 -65.46
CA ILE A 6 -25.84 -10.29 -64.47
C ILE A 6 -25.22 -10.32 -63.09
N PHE A 7 -25.70 -9.45 -62.17
CA PHE A 7 -25.38 -9.50 -60.76
C PHE A 7 -26.42 -10.43 -60.08
N ILE A 8 -25.90 -11.49 -59.45
CA ILE A 8 -26.69 -12.36 -58.57
C ILE A 8 -26.43 -11.86 -57.14
N SER A 9 -27.48 -11.28 -56.52
CA SER A 9 -27.45 -10.93 -55.08
C SER A 9 -27.85 -12.14 -54.23
N ILE A 10 -26.91 -12.64 -53.45
CA ILE A 10 -27.18 -13.68 -52.45
C ILE A 10 -27.51 -12.98 -51.15
N PHE A 11 -28.75 -13.09 -50.68
CA PHE A 11 -29.16 -12.67 -49.34
C PHE A 11 -28.76 -13.74 -48.31
N PHE A 12 -27.84 -13.42 -47.45
CA PHE A 12 -27.61 -14.18 -46.22
C PHE A 12 -28.47 -13.60 -45.09
N PHE A 13 -29.42 -14.38 -44.61
CA PHE A 13 -30.08 -14.10 -43.33
C PHE A 13 -29.12 -14.45 -42.18
N ILE A 14 -28.61 -13.44 -41.49
CA ILE A 14 -27.92 -13.62 -40.22
C ILE A 14 -28.92 -13.33 -39.10
N SER A 15 -29.28 -14.39 -38.38
CA SER A 15 -30.03 -14.31 -37.12
C SER A 15 -29.16 -13.66 -36.05
N CYS A 16 -29.47 -12.43 -35.65
CA CYS A 16 -28.85 -11.77 -34.53
C CYS A 16 -29.47 -12.24 -33.22
N THR A 17 -28.78 -13.10 -32.48
CA THR A 17 -29.00 -13.26 -31.05
C THR A 17 -28.23 -12.14 -30.32
N ASN A 18 -28.98 -11.18 -29.82
CA ASN A 18 -28.42 -10.09 -28.98
C ASN A 18 -28.01 -10.65 -27.62
N SER A 19 -26.73 -10.94 -27.44
CA SER A 19 -26.10 -10.92 -26.14
C SER A 19 -25.55 -9.50 -25.89
N PRO A 20 -25.74 -8.91 -24.73
CA PRO A 20 -25.17 -7.58 -24.46
C PRO A 20 -23.66 -7.68 -24.42
N LYS A 21 -22.98 -7.20 -25.45
CA LYS A 21 -21.55 -6.94 -25.44
C LYS A 21 -21.31 -5.78 -24.48
N THR A 22 -20.72 -6.06 -23.33
CA THR A 22 -20.04 -5.07 -22.52
C THR A 22 -19.04 -4.35 -23.41
N LYS A 23 -19.25 -3.05 -23.61
CA LYS A 23 -18.29 -2.17 -24.26
C LYS A 23 -17.06 -2.07 -23.35
N THR A 24 -16.01 -2.81 -23.64
CA THR A 24 -14.68 -2.56 -23.14
C THR A 24 -14.06 -1.42 -23.97
N GLY A 25 -14.44 -0.21 -23.66
CA GLY A 25 -13.70 0.98 -24.05
C GLY A 25 -12.85 1.37 -22.87
N SER A 26 -11.57 1.09 -22.91
CA SER A 26 -10.57 1.59 -21.96
C SER A 26 -10.26 3.05 -22.29
N GLU A 27 -11.16 3.95 -21.97
CA GLU A 27 -10.73 5.32 -21.65
C GLU A 27 -10.34 5.30 -20.18
N GLU A 28 -9.04 5.32 -19.91
CA GLU A 28 -8.49 5.56 -18.57
C GLU A 28 -9.03 6.91 -18.08
N LEU A 29 -9.32 7.01 -16.76
CA LEU A 29 -9.57 8.31 -16.14
C LEU A 29 -8.41 9.22 -16.53
N ASP A 30 -8.70 10.39 -17.08
CA ASP A 30 -7.72 11.29 -17.69
C ASP A 30 -6.54 11.55 -16.73
N ASP A 31 -5.41 10.94 -17.01
CA ASP A 31 -4.19 11.00 -16.18
C ASP A 31 -3.40 12.31 -16.43
N THR A 32 -3.94 13.21 -17.28
CA THR A 32 -3.25 14.42 -17.72
C THR A 32 -3.42 15.62 -16.79
N THR A 33 -4.30 15.56 -15.78
CA THR A 33 -4.49 16.68 -14.85
C THR A 33 -3.42 16.67 -13.76
N ASN A 34 -2.34 17.38 -14.02
CA ASN A 34 -1.35 17.72 -12.99
C ASN A 34 -1.94 18.81 -12.07
N THR A 35 -2.89 18.41 -11.22
CA THR A 35 -3.56 19.34 -10.30
C THR A 35 -2.56 19.78 -9.24
N LYS A 36 -2.13 21.02 -9.31
CA LYS A 36 -1.27 21.62 -8.29
C LYS A 36 -2.04 21.73 -6.99
N LEU A 37 -1.55 21.05 -5.97
CA LEU A 37 -2.13 21.07 -4.64
C LEU A 37 -1.41 22.14 -3.80
N ASP A 38 -2.16 23.07 -3.23
CA ASP A 38 -1.61 24.16 -2.41
C ASP A 38 -1.69 23.86 -0.90
N ARG A 39 -2.49 22.89 -0.49
CA ARG A 39 -2.71 22.53 0.92
C ARG A 39 -3.08 21.06 1.08
N ALA A 40 -2.89 20.54 2.29
CA ALA A 40 -3.30 19.20 2.65
C ALA A 40 -4.82 19.12 2.88
N PHE A 41 -5.41 17.94 2.62
CA PHE A 41 -6.77 17.61 3.04
C PHE A 41 -6.74 17.00 4.44
N THR A 42 -7.39 17.61 5.41
CA THR A 42 -7.51 17.06 6.76
C THR A 42 -8.96 16.86 7.14
N SER A 43 -9.27 15.67 7.65
CA SER A 43 -10.61 15.28 8.07
C SER A 43 -10.56 14.68 9.48
N PHE A 44 -11.55 15.01 10.33
CA PHE A 44 -11.79 14.27 11.56
C PHE A 44 -13.00 13.35 11.36
N ARG A 45 -12.79 12.07 11.65
CA ARG A 45 -13.83 11.05 11.66
C ARG A 45 -14.38 10.93 13.10
N ILE A 46 -15.67 11.12 13.30
CA ILE A 46 -16.28 11.18 14.63
C ILE A 46 -17.38 10.14 14.78
N GLY A 47 -17.38 9.49 15.94
CA GLY A 47 -18.37 8.48 16.31
C GLY A 47 -19.60 9.04 17.01
N GLU A 48 -20.53 8.15 17.30
CA GLU A 48 -21.86 8.45 17.88
C GLU A 48 -21.78 9.21 19.19
N ALA A 49 -20.87 8.83 20.09
CA ALA A 49 -20.72 9.48 21.39
C ALA A 49 -20.40 10.98 21.28
N GLN A 50 -19.85 11.40 20.14
CA GLN A 50 -19.51 12.80 19.88
C GLN A 50 -20.68 13.62 19.34
N TYR A 51 -21.64 13.00 18.64
CA TYR A 51 -22.68 13.77 17.92
C TYR A 51 -24.12 13.46 18.32
N LEU A 52 -24.39 12.37 19.05
CA LEU A 52 -25.78 12.09 19.52
C LEU A 52 -26.25 13.10 20.56
N SER A 53 -25.38 13.52 21.47
CA SER A 53 -25.66 14.59 22.41
C SER A 53 -25.38 15.95 21.78
N GLU A 54 -26.38 16.83 21.72
CA GLU A 54 -26.23 18.20 21.24
C GLU A 54 -25.15 18.98 22.01
N LYS A 55 -25.20 18.89 23.35
CA LYS A 55 -24.21 19.53 24.22
C LYS A 55 -22.80 19.08 23.88
N ARG A 56 -22.58 17.77 23.81
CA ARG A 56 -21.26 17.19 23.49
C ARG A 56 -20.79 17.62 22.12
N PHE A 57 -21.69 17.65 21.14
CA PHE A 57 -21.35 18.05 19.78
C PHE A 57 -20.97 19.53 19.69
N THR A 58 -21.68 20.39 20.40
CA THR A 58 -21.33 21.82 20.50
C THR A 58 -19.96 22.00 21.12
N GLU A 59 -19.63 21.31 22.21
CA GLU A 59 -18.31 21.33 22.85
C GLU A 59 -17.20 20.90 21.87
N LEU A 60 -17.46 19.87 21.04
CA LEU A 60 -16.52 19.44 20.01
C LEU A 60 -16.30 20.50 18.93
N LEU A 61 -17.36 21.13 18.44
CA LEU A 61 -17.25 22.19 17.44
C LEU A 61 -16.52 23.42 18.01
N ASP A 62 -16.78 23.78 19.28
CA ASP A 62 -16.07 24.86 19.96
C ASP A 62 -14.58 24.56 20.10
N LEU A 63 -14.19 23.31 20.34
CA LEU A 63 -12.80 22.88 20.36
C LEU A 63 -12.16 23.04 18.97
N PHE A 64 -12.83 22.65 17.89
CA PHE A 64 -12.33 22.85 16.53
C PHE A 64 -12.25 24.33 16.14
N ASP A 65 -13.20 25.16 16.59
CA ASP A 65 -13.15 26.61 16.37
C ASP A 65 -12.00 27.28 17.14
N LYS A 66 -11.70 26.80 18.35
CA LYS A 66 -10.52 27.24 19.13
C LYS A 66 -9.20 26.96 18.37
N TYR A 67 -9.13 25.84 17.65
CA TYR A 67 -7.99 25.43 16.84
C TYR A 67 -8.35 25.48 15.34
N LYS A 68 -8.94 26.61 14.89
CA LYS A 68 -9.42 26.77 13.52
C LYS A 68 -8.34 26.44 12.49
N GLY A 69 -8.71 25.60 11.51
CA GLY A 69 -7.76 25.12 10.48
C GLY A 69 -7.12 23.77 10.81
N VAL A 70 -7.34 23.19 12.00
CA VAL A 70 -6.87 21.82 12.30
C VAL A 70 -7.52 20.79 11.37
N THR A 71 -8.76 21.05 10.97
CA THR A 71 -9.52 20.21 10.02
C THR A 71 -10.22 21.05 8.97
N ASP A 72 -10.39 20.47 7.78
CA ASP A 72 -11.21 21.01 6.69
C ASP A 72 -12.60 20.39 6.67
N GLU A 73 -12.68 19.14 7.14
CA GLU A 73 -13.85 18.29 7.02
C GLU A 73 -14.15 17.55 8.31
N ILE A 74 -15.43 17.39 8.63
CA ILE A 74 -15.91 16.54 9.71
C ILE A 74 -16.74 15.43 9.09
N THR A 75 -16.32 14.18 9.30
CA THR A 75 -16.94 12.98 8.73
C THR A 75 -17.61 12.18 9.83
N PHE A 76 -18.89 11.90 9.69
CA PHE A 76 -19.69 11.17 10.66
C PHE A 76 -19.69 9.68 10.38
N PHE A 77 -19.36 8.85 11.36
CA PHE A 77 -19.68 7.43 11.33
C PHE A 77 -21.17 7.21 11.53
N THR A 78 -21.76 6.33 10.73
CA THR A 78 -23.17 5.96 10.86
C THR A 78 -23.44 4.97 11.99
N HIS A 79 -22.42 4.23 12.42
CA HIS A 79 -22.52 3.14 13.38
C HIS A 79 -21.44 3.27 14.46
N THR A 80 -21.69 2.73 15.64
CA THR A 80 -20.68 2.63 16.71
C THR A 80 -19.70 1.49 16.45
N THR A 81 -20.18 0.45 15.79
CA THR A 81 -19.42 -0.78 15.45
C THR A 81 -19.78 -1.22 14.04
N HIS A 82 -19.09 -2.21 13.52
CA HIS A 82 -19.39 -2.78 12.21
C HIS A 82 -20.60 -3.74 12.17
N ALA A 83 -21.48 -3.69 13.17
CA ALA A 83 -22.75 -4.39 13.11
C ALA A 83 -23.76 -3.59 12.28
N PRO A 84 -24.39 -4.18 11.24
CA PRO A 84 -25.38 -3.46 10.45
C PRO A 84 -26.62 -3.13 11.29
N LEU A 85 -27.06 -1.89 11.19
CA LEU A 85 -28.29 -1.42 11.84
C LEU A 85 -29.54 -1.91 11.08
N THR A 86 -30.67 -2.03 11.77
CA THR A 86 -31.96 -2.13 11.08
C THR A 86 -32.19 -0.87 10.24
N LEU A 87 -32.95 -0.94 9.17
CA LEU A 87 -33.25 0.24 8.35
C LEU A 87 -33.98 1.35 9.12
N ASP A 88 -34.78 0.99 10.12
CA ASP A 88 -35.49 1.97 10.97
C ASP A 88 -34.49 2.68 11.90
N ASP A 89 -33.58 1.95 12.55
CA ASP A 89 -32.57 2.55 13.41
C ASP A 89 -31.59 3.41 12.56
N PHE A 90 -31.27 2.94 11.37
CA PHE A 90 -30.43 3.71 10.46
C PHE A 90 -31.09 5.01 10.01
N ARG A 91 -32.40 5.00 9.73
CA ARG A 91 -33.19 6.20 9.40
C ARG A 91 -33.12 7.22 10.53
N GLN A 92 -33.38 6.78 11.77
CA GLN A 92 -33.31 7.66 12.96
C GLN A 92 -31.90 8.27 13.08
N ARG A 93 -30.86 7.49 12.80
CA ARG A 93 -29.48 7.95 12.79
C ARG A 93 -29.26 9.05 11.74
N VAL A 94 -29.70 8.82 10.52
CA VAL A 94 -29.59 9.76 9.40
C VAL A 94 -30.33 11.08 9.72
N ASP A 95 -31.46 11.01 10.38
CA ASP A 95 -32.21 12.23 10.79
C ASP A 95 -31.40 13.08 11.77
N VAL A 96 -30.71 12.47 12.73
CA VAL A 96 -29.78 13.21 13.62
C VAL A 96 -28.59 13.78 12.79
N LEU A 97 -28.01 13.00 11.89
CA LEU A 97 -26.90 13.45 11.08
C LEU A 97 -27.23 14.65 10.19
N LYS A 98 -28.47 14.75 9.67
CA LYS A 98 -28.93 15.95 8.93
C LYS A 98 -28.77 17.22 9.75
N LEU A 99 -29.23 17.20 11.01
CA LEU A 99 -29.12 18.36 11.91
C LEU A 99 -27.63 18.69 12.20
N ARG A 100 -26.84 17.68 12.50
CA ARG A 100 -25.40 17.87 12.81
C ARG A 100 -24.61 18.39 11.61
N MET A 101 -24.90 17.93 10.40
CA MET A 101 -24.27 18.44 9.19
C MET A 101 -24.59 19.92 8.94
N GLU A 102 -25.81 20.36 9.24
CA GLU A 102 -26.17 21.78 9.16
C GLU A 102 -25.36 22.62 10.16
N GLU A 103 -25.21 22.18 11.41
CA GLU A 103 -24.38 22.82 12.42
C GLU A 103 -22.92 22.94 11.98
N VAL A 104 -22.36 21.85 11.39
CA VAL A 104 -20.99 21.82 10.86
C VAL A 104 -20.78 22.84 9.73
N ARG A 105 -21.72 22.90 8.76
CA ARG A 105 -21.67 23.85 7.65
C ARG A 105 -21.78 25.29 8.14
N ASN A 106 -22.62 25.57 9.15
CA ASN A 106 -22.75 26.90 9.75
C ASN A 106 -21.45 27.36 10.43
N ARG A 107 -20.57 26.43 10.85
CA ARG A 107 -19.22 26.71 11.37
C ARG A 107 -18.15 26.82 10.26
N GLY A 108 -18.55 26.60 8.99
CA GLY A 108 -17.66 26.73 7.81
C GLY A 108 -16.79 25.51 7.51
N TYR A 109 -17.17 24.33 7.99
CA TYR A 109 -16.51 23.06 7.64
C TYR A 109 -17.32 22.31 6.58
N ARG A 110 -16.64 21.53 5.73
CA ARG A 110 -17.29 20.51 4.91
C ARG A 110 -17.69 19.32 5.80
N THR A 111 -18.73 18.61 5.39
CA THR A 111 -19.23 17.48 6.17
C THR A 111 -19.73 16.35 5.31
N GLY A 112 -19.44 15.11 5.72
CA GLY A 112 -19.83 13.92 5.01
C GLY A 112 -20.19 12.77 5.94
N ILE A 113 -20.67 11.72 5.34
CA ILE A 113 -21.07 10.51 6.03
C ILE A 113 -20.16 9.37 5.63
N ASN A 114 -19.61 8.67 6.63
CA ASN A 114 -18.88 7.43 6.46
C ASN A 114 -19.78 6.27 6.87
N ILE A 115 -20.24 5.50 5.88
CA ILE A 115 -21.02 4.29 6.14
C ILE A 115 -20.04 3.23 6.65
N LEU A 116 -20.00 3.07 7.97
CA LEU A 116 -19.08 2.17 8.67
C LEU A 116 -19.35 0.70 8.36
N THR A 117 -20.60 0.37 8.01
CA THR A 117 -21.02 -1.01 7.74
C THR A 117 -21.83 -1.08 6.46
N THR A 118 -21.23 -1.66 5.44
CA THR A 118 -21.86 -1.99 4.14
C THR A 118 -22.15 -3.48 4.05
N ILE A 119 -21.16 -4.34 4.29
CA ILE A 119 -21.33 -5.80 4.29
C ILE A 119 -21.06 -6.47 5.63
N GLY A 120 -20.64 -5.71 6.62
CA GLY A 120 -20.28 -6.20 7.96
C GLY A 120 -18.80 -6.55 8.07
N HIS A 121 -18.34 -6.75 9.31
CA HIS A 121 -16.92 -6.89 9.60
C HIS A 121 -16.67 -8.00 10.63
N HIS A 122 -16.03 -9.07 10.20
CA HIS A 122 -15.68 -10.21 11.06
C HIS A 122 -16.90 -10.82 11.80
N ASN A 123 -16.66 -11.45 12.92
CA ASN A 123 -17.71 -11.92 13.83
C ASN A 123 -18.01 -10.88 14.95
N GLU A 124 -17.95 -9.61 14.61
CA GLU A 124 -18.16 -8.54 15.57
C GLU A 124 -19.64 -8.34 15.87
N ASN A 125 -19.98 -8.15 17.16
CA ASN A 125 -21.31 -7.75 17.62
C ASN A 125 -22.46 -8.61 17.05
N LEU A 126 -22.33 -9.91 17.13
CA LEU A 126 -23.23 -10.90 16.53
C LEU A 126 -24.70 -10.75 16.96
N ASP A 127 -24.97 -10.24 18.18
CA ASP A 127 -26.32 -10.00 18.68
C ASP A 127 -27.05 -8.94 17.83
N ASN A 128 -26.31 -8.03 17.22
CA ASN A 128 -26.81 -6.95 16.37
C ASN A 128 -26.75 -7.28 14.87
N SER A 129 -26.31 -8.49 14.50
CA SER A 129 -26.26 -8.92 13.10
C SER A 129 -27.65 -8.94 12.47
N LEU A 130 -27.75 -8.63 11.17
CA LEU A 130 -29.01 -8.70 10.43
C LEU A 130 -29.63 -10.09 10.53
N LYS A 131 -30.92 -10.12 10.85
CA LYS A 131 -31.72 -11.35 10.95
C LYS A 131 -32.60 -11.45 9.72
N GLY A 132 -32.69 -12.63 9.14
CA GLY A 132 -33.49 -12.89 7.95
C GLY A 132 -32.71 -13.71 6.93
N ASP A 133 -33.12 -13.63 5.67
CA ASP A 133 -32.52 -14.38 4.56
C ASP A 133 -31.29 -13.66 4.00
N TYR A 134 -30.27 -13.49 4.84
CA TYR A 134 -28.97 -12.94 4.48
C TYR A 134 -27.91 -14.04 4.50
N THR A 135 -27.19 -14.22 3.40
CA THR A 135 -26.12 -15.21 3.31
C THR A 135 -24.86 -14.66 3.94
N ASN A 136 -24.36 -15.29 4.99
CA ASN A 136 -23.07 -14.97 5.58
C ASN A 136 -21.90 -15.36 4.63
N MET A 137 -20.77 -14.66 4.73
CA MET A 137 -19.56 -15.03 4.02
C MET A 137 -19.05 -16.39 4.53
N THR A 138 -18.64 -17.24 3.60
CA THR A 138 -18.17 -18.59 3.87
C THR A 138 -16.73 -18.74 3.38
N GLY A 139 -15.85 -19.26 4.23
CA GLY A 139 -14.46 -19.59 3.90
C GLY A 139 -14.34 -20.83 3.04
N ILE A 140 -13.12 -21.08 2.54
CA ILE A 140 -12.83 -22.25 1.68
C ILE A 140 -13.03 -23.58 2.42
N GLU A 141 -12.77 -23.63 3.72
CA GLU A 141 -12.96 -24.82 4.56
C GLU A 141 -14.43 -25.01 5.04
N GLY A 142 -15.31 -24.04 4.77
CA GLY A 142 -16.70 -24.06 5.18
C GLY A 142 -16.99 -23.27 6.46
N ASP A 143 -16.01 -22.67 7.07
CA ASP A 143 -16.19 -21.73 8.18
C ASP A 143 -17.05 -20.56 7.76
N VAL A 144 -17.79 -19.98 8.70
CA VAL A 144 -18.72 -18.90 8.43
C VAL A 144 -18.36 -17.66 9.25
N SER A 145 -18.31 -16.50 8.60
CA SER A 145 -18.23 -15.19 9.26
C SER A 145 -19.64 -14.68 9.51
N HIS A 146 -20.17 -14.87 10.73
CA HIS A 146 -21.55 -14.55 11.07
C HIS A 146 -21.86 -13.05 11.11
N GLY A 147 -20.84 -12.20 11.23
CA GLY A 147 -20.97 -10.74 11.21
C GLY A 147 -20.71 -10.11 9.86
N SER A 148 -20.37 -10.91 8.82
CA SER A 148 -20.07 -10.42 7.47
C SER A 148 -20.93 -11.16 6.44
N TYR A 149 -21.48 -10.42 5.48
CA TYR A 149 -22.46 -10.93 4.53
C TYR A 149 -21.91 -10.99 3.11
N CYS A 150 -22.35 -11.99 2.35
CA CYS A 150 -21.97 -12.18 0.96
C CYS A 150 -22.47 -11.02 0.09
N PRO A 151 -21.60 -10.24 -0.58
CA PRO A 151 -21.99 -9.13 -1.46
C PRO A 151 -22.89 -9.56 -2.63
N ASN A 152 -22.90 -10.83 -2.99
CA ASN A 152 -23.74 -11.39 -4.04
C ASN A 152 -25.13 -11.86 -3.54
N ASN A 153 -25.46 -11.67 -2.26
CA ASN A 153 -26.82 -11.96 -1.74
C ASN A 153 -27.78 -10.83 -2.13
N LYS A 154 -28.90 -11.17 -2.76
CA LYS A 154 -29.86 -10.17 -3.28
C LYS A 154 -30.53 -9.36 -2.19
N ASN A 155 -30.87 -9.97 -1.05
CA ASN A 155 -31.50 -9.25 0.06
C ASN A 155 -30.52 -8.27 0.69
N LEU A 156 -29.25 -8.63 0.78
CA LEU A 156 -28.21 -7.71 1.23
C LEU A 156 -28.04 -6.54 0.23
N GLN A 157 -28.05 -6.80 -1.07
CA GLN A 157 -27.96 -5.75 -2.10
C GLN A 157 -29.14 -4.77 -1.99
N GLU A 158 -30.35 -5.24 -1.69
CA GLU A 158 -31.51 -4.37 -1.45
C GLU A 158 -31.36 -3.56 -0.16
N TYR A 159 -30.88 -4.17 0.92
CA TYR A 159 -30.53 -3.47 2.15
C TYR A 159 -29.52 -2.34 1.90
N ILE A 160 -28.43 -2.64 1.20
CA ILE A 160 -27.40 -1.67 0.83
C ILE A 160 -27.97 -0.54 -0.01
N ARG A 161 -28.83 -0.83 -0.99
CA ARG A 161 -29.49 0.21 -1.80
C ARG A 161 -30.25 1.20 -0.93
N GLN A 162 -31.09 0.71 0.00
CA GLN A 162 -31.85 1.57 0.88
C GLN A 162 -30.95 2.39 1.81
N LEU A 163 -29.86 1.80 2.29
CA LEU A 163 -28.87 2.45 3.16
C LEU A 163 -28.22 3.65 2.47
N TYR A 164 -27.70 3.44 1.23
CA TYR A 164 -27.07 4.49 0.44
C TYR A 164 -28.08 5.52 -0.07
N GLN A 165 -29.32 5.12 -0.37
CA GLN A 165 -30.40 6.04 -0.73
C GLN A 165 -30.68 7.01 0.42
N MET A 166 -30.96 6.51 1.64
CA MET A 166 -31.21 7.34 2.83
C MET A 166 -30.04 8.29 3.12
N THR A 167 -28.81 7.78 2.99
CA THR A 167 -27.60 8.59 3.19
C THR A 167 -27.52 9.73 2.20
N THR A 168 -27.79 9.46 0.91
CA THR A 168 -27.75 10.49 -0.15
C THR A 168 -28.84 11.53 0.00
N GLU A 169 -30.06 11.11 0.40
CA GLU A 169 -31.20 11.98 0.68
C GLU A 169 -30.94 12.91 1.91
N ALA A 170 -29.97 12.57 2.76
CA ALA A 170 -29.50 13.45 3.83
C ALA A 170 -28.66 14.61 3.31
N ASN A 171 -28.28 14.61 2.05
CA ASN A 171 -27.49 15.64 1.36
C ASN A 171 -26.14 15.97 2.04
N PRO A 172 -25.26 14.97 2.28
CA PRO A 172 -23.88 15.23 2.70
C PRO A 172 -23.08 15.87 1.55
N ASP A 173 -21.91 16.46 1.85
CA ASP A 173 -21.00 16.98 0.84
C ASP A 173 -20.19 15.85 0.14
N TYR A 174 -20.16 14.66 0.73
CA TYR A 174 -19.55 13.43 0.23
C TYR A 174 -19.97 12.21 1.05
N ILE A 175 -19.79 11.02 0.48
CA ILE A 175 -20.07 9.73 1.16
C ILE A 175 -18.81 8.86 1.09
N TRP A 176 -18.40 8.28 2.24
CA TRP A 176 -17.34 7.27 2.33
C TRP A 176 -17.93 5.86 2.47
N ILE A 177 -17.39 4.94 1.69
CA ILE A 177 -17.52 3.49 1.82
C ILE A 177 -16.33 3.04 2.68
N ASP A 178 -16.61 2.37 3.80
CA ASP A 178 -15.56 1.96 4.73
C ASP A 178 -14.85 0.66 4.29
N ASP A 179 -13.81 0.28 5.02
CA ASP A 179 -12.96 -0.86 4.73
C ASP A 179 -13.59 -2.23 5.04
N ASP A 180 -14.83 -2.25 5.52
CA ASP A 180 -15.61 -3.48 5.60
C ASP A 180 -15.90 -4.08 4.21
N VAL A 181 -15.85 -3.27 3.14
CA VAL A 181 -16.01 -3.72 1.76
C VAL A 181 -14.72 -4.38 1.26
N ARG A 182 -14.46 -5.56 1.76
CA ARG A 182 -13.39 -6.48 1.35
C ARG A 182 -13.83 -7.93 1.53
N LEU A 183 -13.09 -8.89 0.99
CA LEU A 183 -13.41 -10.31 1.14
C LEU A 183 -12.52 -11.03 2.17
N GLY A 184 -11.75 -10.28 2.94
CA GLY A 184 -10.95 -10.78 4.06
C GLY A 184 -11.63 -10.51 5.40
N HIS A 185 -12.29 -11.54 6.00
CA HIS A 185 -12.99 -11.43 7.27
C HIS A 185 -12.68 -12.61 8.20
N MET A 186 -12.58 -12.36 9.50
CA MET A 186 -12.42 -13.42 10.49
C MET A 186 -13.77 -14.07 10.80
N PRO A 187 -13.84 -15.39 11.13
CA PRO A 187 -12.73 -16.32 11.21
C PRO A 187 -12.30 -16.92 9.87
N ILE A 188 -13.03 -16.67 8.78
CA ILE A 188 -12.81 -17.32 7.48
C ILE A 188 -11.49 -16.91 6.80
N GLY A 189 -10.82 -15.86 7.30
CA GLY A 189 -9.64 -15.30 6.68
C GLY A 189 -10.00 -14.61 5.37
N TYR A 190 -10.14 -15.35 4.28
CA TYR A 190 -10.43 -14.88 2.94
C TYR A 190 -11.59 -15.67 2.32
N GLY A 191 -12.53 -15.02 1.65
CA GLY A 191 -13.73 -15.61 1.04
C GLY A 191 -14.38 -14.62 0.08
N CYS A 192 -15.60 -14.82 -0.51
CA CYS A 192 -16.63 -15.76 -0.07
C CYS A 192 -16.72 -16.97 -1.02
N PHE A 193 -16.72 -18.18 -0.46
CA PHE A 193 -16.88 -19.45 -1.17
C PHE A 193 -18.26 -20.07 -0.95
N CYS A 194 -19.30 -19.29 -0.72
CA CYS A 194 -20.68 -19.77 -0.61
C CYS A 194 -21.20 -20.26 -1.98
N ASP A 195 -22.26 -21.06 -1.95
CA ASP A 195 -22.85 -21.65 -3.18
C ASP A 195 -23.22 -20.60 -4.25
N ASN A 196 -23.61 -19.41 -3.84
CA ASN A 196 -23.94 -18.33 -4.78
C ASN A 196 -22.68 -17.82 -5.49
N CYS A 197 -21.58 -17.62 -4.77
CA CYS A 197 -20.30 -17.21 -5.35
C CYS A 197 -19.73 -18.29 -6.27
N LEU A 198 -19.81 -19.56 -5.89
CA LEU A 198 -19.38 -20.68 -6.73
C LEU A 198 -20.19 -20.77 -8.04
N LYS A 199 -21.51 -20.53 -8.00
CA LYS A 199 -22.35 -20.47 -9.22
C LYS A 199 -22.00 -19.30 -10.11
N ILE A 200 -21.64 -18.15 -9.55
CA ILE A 200 -21.19 -17.00 -10.35
C ILE A 200 -19.84 -17.31 -10.97
N PHE A 201 -18.90 -17.87 -10.21
CA PHE A 201 -17.59 -18.29 -10.71
C PHE A 201 -17.70 -19.31 -11.85
N GLU A 202 -18.62 -20.30 -11.74
CA GLU A 202 -18.94 -21.24 -12.83
C GLU A 202 -19.39 -20.51 -14.10
N LYS A 203 -20.22 -19.47 -14.00
CA LYS A 203 -20.66 -18.67 -15.14
C LYS A 203 -19.53 -17.84 -15.75
N GLU A 204 -18.61 -17.32 -14.92
CA GLU A 204 -17.49 -16.51 -15.38
C GLU A 204 -16.41 -17.34 -16.08
N THR A 205 -16.17 -18.59 -15.64
CA THR A 205 -15.06 -19.44 -16.11
C THR A 205 -15.50 -20.62 -16.98
N GLY A 206 -16.79 -21.01 -16.93
CA GLY A 206 -17.30 -22.22 -17.54
C GLY A 206 -16.95 -23.51 -16.79
N ALA A 207 -16.23 -23.42 -15.66
CA ALA A 207 -15.78 -24.56 -14.87
C ALA A 207 -16.53 -24.65 -13.54
N ARG A 208 -17.13 -25.81 -13.27
CA ARG A 208 -17.88 -26.07 -12.04
C ARG A 208 -17.01 -26.72 -10.98
N TYR A 209 -17.02 -26.16 -9.78
CA TYR A 209 -16.33 -26.70 -8.62
C TYR A 209 -17.28 -26.83 -7.42
N SER A 210 -17.09 -27.89 -6.61
CA SER A 210 -17.47 -27.83 -5.20
C SER A 210 -16.43 -27.00 -4.44
N ARG A 211 -16.75 -26.53 -3.23
CA ARG A 211 -15.80 -25.80 -2.39
C ARG A 211 -14.53 -26.61 -2.12
N GLU A 212 -14.69 -27.89 -1.74
CA GLU A 212 -13.58 -28.82 -1.48
C GLU A 212 -12.74 -29.08 -2.75
N GLY A 213 -13.42 -29.25 -3.89
CA GLY A 213 -12.77 -29.42 -5.20
C GLY A 213 -11.95 -28.20 -5.61
N LEU A 214 -12.48 -27.01 -5.36
CA LEU A 214 -11.80 -25.75 -5.63
C LEU A 214 -10.59 -25.56 -4.70
N ASN A 215 -10.74 -25.82 -3.39
CA ASN A 215 -9.64 -25.80 -2.42
C ASN A 215 -8.50 -26.71 -2.87
N LYS A 216 -8.83 -27.96 -3.21
CA LYS A 216 -7.85 -28.93 -3.69
C LYS A 216 -7.13 -28.41 -4.95
N ALA A 217 -7.86 -27.94 -5.95
CA ALA A 217 -7.29 -27.47 -7.21
C ALA A 217 -6.42 -26.20 -7.05
N MET A 218 -6.73 -25.33 -6.08
CA MET A 218 -5.92 -24.15 -5.77
C MET A 218 -4.61 -24.48 -5.05
N ASN A 219 -4.52 -25.64 -4.39
CA ASN A 219 -3.37 -26.00 -3.55
C ASN A 219 -2.56 -27.17 -4.08
N GLU A 220 -3.14 -28.03 -4.92
CA GLU A 220 -2.49 -29.21 -5.51
C GLU A 220 -2.33 -29.06 -7.03
N GLY A 221 -1.44 -29.87 -7.62
CA GLY A 221 -1.12 -29.84 -9.04
C GLY A 221 0.15 -29.06 -9.39
N THR A 222 0.32 -28.77 -10.66
CA THR A 222 1.47 -27.99 -11.15
C THR A 222 1.39 -26.51 -10.74
N VAL A 223 2.54 -25.85 -10.73
CA VAL A 223 2.59 -24.39 -10.43
C VAL A 223 1.68 -23.61 -11.38
N ASP A 224 1.73 -23.90 -12.67
CA ASP A 224 0.97 -23.18 -13.70
C ASP A 224 -0.54 -23.37 -13.53
N GLU A 225 -1.00 -24.59 -13.22
CA GLU A 225 -2.43 -24.86 -12.94
C GLU A 225 -2.93 -24.08 -11.73
N LYS A 226 -2.16 -24.09 -10.63
CA LYS A 226 -2.49 -23.34 -9.41
C LYS A 226 -2.54 -21.84 -9.67
N LEU A 227 -1.53 -21.28 -10.31
CA LEU A 227 -1.47 -19.83 -10.61
C LEU A 227 -2.63 -19.39 -11.50
N LYS A 228 -2.96 -20.18 -12.54
CA LYS A 228 -4.09 -19.89 -13.43
C LYS A 228 -5.40 -19.84 -12.64
N LEU A 229 -5.72 -20.87 -11.88
CA LEU A 229 -6.97 -20.95 -11.13
C LEU A 229 -7.07 -19.88 -10.04
N ARG A 230 -5.97 -19.62 -9.32
CA ARG A 230 -5.91 -18.56 -8.30
C ARG A 230 -6.11 -17.17 -8.94
N LYS A 231 -5.57 -16.93 -10.12
CA LYS A 231 -5.77 -15.68 -10.86
C LYS A 231 -7.23 -15.51 -11.30
N GLU A 232 -7.87 -16.56 -11.78
CA GLU A 232 -9.29 -16.56 -12.14
C GLU A 232 -10.17 -16.25 -10.91
N TRP A 233 -9.88 -16.88 -9.75
CA TRP A 233 -10.60 -16.60 -8.51
C TRP A 233 -10.36 -15.20 -7.98
N LEU A 234 -9.13 -14.71 -8.05
CA LEU A 234 -8.79 -13.34 -7.65
C LEU A 234 -9.56 -12.32 -8.50
N GLN A 235 -9.69 -12.58 -9.82
CA GLN A 235 -10.48 -11.74 -10.71
C GLN A 235 -11.98 -11.81 -10.41
N HIS A 236 -12.53 -13.00 -10.07
CA HIS A 236 -13.90 -13.15 -9.59
C HIS A 236 -14.17 -12.27 -8.36
N ASN A 237 -13.24 -12.23 -7.42
CA ASN A 237 -13.35 -11.41 -6.22
C ASN A 237 -13.32 -9.91 -6.52
N ARG A 238 -12.43 -9.45 -7.41
CA ARG A 238 -12.42 -8.07 -7.92
C ARG A 238 -13.75 -7.69 -8.58
N ASN A 239 -14.29 -8.60 -9.39
CA ASN A 239 -15.59 -8.41 -10.04
C ASN A 239 -16.73 -8.36 -9.01
N THR A 240 -16.61 -9.09 -7.90
CA THR A 240 -17.62 -9.06 -6.83
C THR A 240 -17.66 -7.69 -6.16
N ILE A 241 -16.50 -7.11 -5.83
CA ILE A 241 -16.41 -5.73 -5.30
C ILE A 241 -16.88 -4.72 -6.34
N ALA A 242 -16.48 -4.87 -7.60
CA ALA A 242 -16.90 -3.98 -8.68
C ALA A 242 -18.43 -3.95 -8.84
N ARG A 243 -19.11 -5.11 -8.79
CA ARG A 243 -20.59 -5.18 -8.84
C ARG A 243 -21.25 -4.46 -7.65
N LEU A 244 -20.65 -4.55 -6.49
CA LEU A 244 -21.13 -3.82 -5.31
C LEU A 244 -20.97 -2.31 -5.49
N PHE A 245 -19.85 -1.86 -6.04
CA PHE A 245 -19.63 -0.43 -6.32
C PHE A 245 -20.57 0.09 -7.41
N VAL A 246 -20.88 -0.69 -8.43
CA VAL A 246 -21.93 -0.33 -9.43
C VAL A 246 -23.27 -0.10 -8.72
N LEU A 247 -23.69 -1.01 -7.83
CA LEU A 247 -24.92 -0.87 -7.06
C LEU A 247 -24.95 0.42 -6.23
N ILE A 248 -23.84 0.73 -5.55
CA ILE A 248 -23.72 1.93 -4.71
C ILE A 248 -23.75 3.19 -5.58
N GLU A 249 -22.93 3.22 -6.62
CA GLU A 249 -22.82 4.35 -7.55
C GLU A 249 -24.19 4.67 -8.20
N GLU A 250 -24.84 3.69 -8.81
CA GLU A 250 -26.14 3.86 -9.44
C GLU A 250 -27.21 4.36 -8.45
N THR A 251 -27.14 3.92 -7.18
CA THR A 251 -28.06 4.36 -6.14
C THR A 251 -27.83 5.83 -5.76
N VAL A 252 -26.56 6.20 -5.55
CA VAL A 252 -26.18 7.55 -5.13
C VAL A 252 -26.35 8.55 -6.26
N HIS A 253 -25.80 8.26 -7.44
CA HIS A 253 -25.79 9.20 -8.55
C HIS A 253 -27.13 9.33 -9.26
N LYS A 254 -28.08 8.43 -9.03
CA LYS A 254 -29.49 8.61 -9.42
C LYS A 254 -30.15 9.78 -8.67
N ILE A 255 -29.72 10.07 -7.43
CA ILE A 255 -30.26 11.12 -6.58
C ILE A 255 -29.45 12.40 -6.73
N ASN A 256 -28.12 12.29 -6.64
CA ASN A 256 -27.18 13.41 -6.80
C ASN A 256 -26.04 12.98 -7.72
N PRO A 257 -26.10 13.31 -9.03
CA PRO A 257 -25.14 12.86 -10.03
C PRO A 257 -23.69 13.32 -9.79
N ASP A 258 -23.48 14.36 -8.99
CA ASP A 258 -22.18 14.96 -8.71
C ASP A 258 -21.67 14.61 -7.29
N MET A 259 -22.37 13.73 -6.56
CA MET A 259 -21.98 13.34 -5.19
C MET A 259 -20.62 12.68 -5.17
N PRO A 260 -19.62 13.25 -4.47
CA PRO A 260 -18.32 12.60 -4.32
C PRO A 260 -18.42 11.30 -3.54
N LEU A 261 -17.90 10.21 -4.09
CA LEU A 261 -17.79 8.93 -3.42
C LEU A 261 -16.34 8.67 -3.02
N GLY A 262 -16.13 8.28 -1.76
CA GLY A 262 -14.85 7.86 -1.24
C GLY A 262 -14.84 6.38 -0.90
N PHE A 263 -13.69 5.72 -1.09
CA PHE A 263 -13.48 4.35 -0.65
C PHE A 263 -12.28 4.26 0.29
N MET A 264 -12.46 3.54 1.40
CA MET A 264 -11.40 3.23 2.34
C MET A 264 -10.93 1.79 2.15
N THR A 265 -9.63 1.60 1.99
CA THR A 265 -9.02 0.28 1.89
C THR A 265 -8.35 -0.11 3.20
N GLY A 266 -8.62 -1.32 3.69
CA GLY A 266 -7.98 -1.87 4.88
C GLY A 266 -6.53 -2.31 4.63
N ASP A 267 -5.90 -2.81 5.67
CA ASP A 267 -4.50 -3.28 5.67
C ASP A 267 -4.29 -4.61 4.93
N ARG A 268 -5.36 -5.38 4.71
CA ARG A 268 -5.33 -6.69 4.07
C ARG A 268 -6.30 -6.73 2.91
N PHE A 269 -5.82 -6.39 1.74
CA PHE A 269 -6.59 -6.42 0.51
C PHE A 269 -6.11 -7.57 -0.38
N PHE A 270 -6.56 -8.78 -0.05
CA PHE A 270 -6.12 -10.01 -0.71
C PHE A 270 -6.48 -10.02 -2.20
N GLU A 271 -7.57 -9.38 -2.58
CA GLU A 271 -8.04 -9.24 -3.97
C GLU A 271 -7.03 -8.52 -4.87
N GLY A 272 -6.02 -7.90 -4.28
CA GLY A 272 -5.13 -6.96 -4.96
C GLY A 272 -5.87 -5.65 -5.24
N TYR A 273 -5.13 -4.63 -5.62
CA TYR A 273 -5.66 -3.27 -5.71
C TYR A 273 -6.10 -2.96 -7.15
N ASP A 274 -7.36 -3.30 -7.51
CA ASP A 274 -7.96 -2.96 -8.82
C ASP A 274 -8.52 -1.52 -8.83
N PHE A 275 -7.75 -0.59 -8.23
CA PHE A 275 -8.19 0.75 -7.89
C PHE A 275 -8.59 1.59 -9.10
N GLY A 276 -7.89 1.46 -10.23
CA GLY A 276 -8.25 2.18 -11.45
C GLY A 276 -9.66 1.84 -11.93
N ASN A 277 -10.01 0.55 -11.94
CA ASN A 277 -11.35 0.09 -12.32
C ASN A 277 -12.41 0.52 -11.29
N TRP A 278 -12.14 0.34 -10.00
CA TRP A 278 -13.10 0.71 -8.95
C TRP A 278 -13.31 2.22 -8.87
N ALA A 279 -12.26 3.04 -9.03
CA ALA A 279 -12.39 4.49 -9.08
C ALA A 279 -13.25 4.95 -10.27
N LYS A 280 -13.06 4.33 -11.45
CA LYS A 280 -13.89 4.61 -12.63
C LYS A 280 -15.36 4.29 -12.40
N ILE A 281 -15.64 3.17 -11.73
CA ILE A 281 -17.02 2.80 -11.36
C ILE A 281 -17.61 3.84 -10.41
N LEU A 282 -16.88 4.19 -9.35
CA LEU A 282 -17.35 5.16 -8.34
C LEU A 282 -17.54 6.58 -8.88
N ALA A 283 -16.78 6.97 -9.92
CA ALA A 283 -16.97 8.24 -10.62
C ALA A 283 -18.28 8.30 -11.44
N GLY A 284 -18.78 7.14 -11.83
CA GLY A 284 -20.00 7.04 -12.64
C GLY A 284 -19.89 7.71 -14.03
N PRO A 285 -21.02 7.81 -14.74
CA PRO A 285 -21.05 8.36 -16.11
C PRO A 285 -20.78 9.87 -16.17
N ASN A 286 -20.96 10.60 -15.06
CA ASN A 286 -20.74 12.04 -14.96
C ASN A 286 -19.32 12.41 -14.52
N ASN A 287 -18.44 11.43 -14.27
CA ASN A 287 -17.11 11.64 -13.71
C ASN A 287 -17.13 12.44 -12.41
N ALA A 288 -18.05 12.11 -11.49
CA ALA A 288 -18.09 12.69 -10.16
C ALA A 288 -16.74 12.52 -9.43
N PRO A 289 -16.35 13.44 -8.55
CA PRO A 289 -15.08 13.34 -7.83
C PRO A 289 -15.01 12.06 -7.00
N VAL A 290 -13.88 11.35 -7.09
CA VAL A 290 -13.60 10.18 -6.27
C VAL A 290 -12.52 10.52 -5.24
N MET A 291 -12.72 10.07 -4.02
CA MET A 291 -11.77 10.21 -2.92
C MET A 291 -11.24 8.84 -2.50
N TRP A 292 -10.05 8.79 -1.92
CA TRP A 292 -9.46 7.53 -1.48
C TRP A 292 -8.83 7.62 -0.10
N ARG A 293 -9.02 6.58 0.71
CA ARG A 293 -8.44 6.48 2.04
C ARG A 293 -7.67 5.17 2.17
N PRO A 294 -6.35 5.19 1.86
CA PRO A 294 -5.52 4.02 2.10
C PRO A 294 -5.35 3.81 3.61
N GLY A 295 -5.54 2.58 4.06
CA GLY A 295 -5.40 2.15 5.45
C GLY A 295 -4.25 1.17 5.66
N GLY A 296 -3.98 0.77 6.89
CA GLY A 296 -2.90 -0.16 7.15
C GLY A 296 -2.53 -0.44 8.61
N GLY A 297 -3.45 -0.40 9.56
CA GLY A 297 -3.14 -0.71 10.96
C GLY A 297 -2.30 0.38 11.65
N PHE A 298 -1.35 0.02 12.52
CA PHE A 298 -0.57 0.93 13.38
C PHE A 298 -1.46 1.74 14.34
N TYR A 299 -2.14 1.03 15.25
CA TYR A 299 -3.11 1.64 16.19
C TYR A 299 -2.48 2.14 17.49
N ASN A 300 -1.22 1.86 17.75
CA ASN A 300 -0.48 2.29 18.94
C ASN A 300 1.00 2.45 18.64
N ASP A 301 1.71 3.16 19.51
CA ASP A 301 3.14 3.45 19.37
C ASP A 301 4.07 2.55 20.21
N VAL A 302 3.57 1.47 20.75
CA VAL A 302 4.39 0.48 21.48
C VAL A 302 5.47 -0.11 20.58
N ASN A 303 5.14 -0.35 19.31
CA ASN A 303 6.11 -0.77 18.30
C ASN A 303 6.21 0.29 17.19
N THR A 304 7.05 1.29 17.39
CA THR A 304 7.24 2.41 16.46
C THR A 304 7.76 1.98 15.08
N SER A 305 8.40 0.80 14.96
CA SER A 305 8.80 0.26 13.65
C SER A 305 7.59 -0.03 12.73
N GLY A 306 6.41 -0.25 13.30
CA GLY A 306 5.16 -0.39 12.57
C GLY A 306 4.78 0.84 11.76
N LEU A 307 5.22 2.04 12.17
CA LEU A 307 4.99 3.27 11.41
C LEU A 307 5.66 3.24 10.03
N ALA A 308 6.92 2.80 9.96
CA ALA A 308 7.63 2.66 8.69
C ALA A 308 6.93 1.62 7.79
N GLY A 309 6.57 0.45 8.33
CA GLY A 309 5.83 -0.59 7.61
C GLY A 309 4.52 -0.07 7.04
N LYS A 310 3.68 0.57 7.86
CA LYS A 310 2.42 1.18 7.39
C LYS A 310 2.66 2.23 6.30
N SER A 311 3.68 3.08 6.44
CA SER A 311 3.98 4.11 5.44
C SER A 311 4.34 3.50 4.07
N HIS A 312 5.07 2.38 4.05
CA HIS A 312 5.38 1.67 2.81
C HIS A 312 4.16 0.96 2.22
N ASP A 313 3.28 0.39 3.03
CA ASP A 313 2.02 -0.20 2.57
C ASP A 313 1.06 0.85 1.99
N ILE A 314 0.96 2.01 2.63
CA ILE A 314 0.21 3.17 2.11
C ILE A 314 0.80 3.65 0.79
N GLY A 315 2.12 3.81 0.71
CA GLY A 315 2.80 4.23 -0.52
C GLY A 315 2.53 3.28 -1.68
N ARG A 316 2.52 1.97 -1.45
CA ARG A 316 2.16 0.97 -2.46
C ARG A 316 0.70 1.13 -2.93
N GLN A 317 -0.26 1.30 -2.01
CA GLN A 317 -1.65 1.55 -2.35
C GLN A 317 -1.81 2.81 -3.20
N VAL A 318 -1.16 3.91 -2.79
CA VAL A 318 -1.23 5.19 -3.49
C VAL A 318 -0.59 5.13 -4.89
N SER A 319 0.44 4.32 -5.08
CA SER A 319 1.15 4.20 -6.36
C SER A 319 0.30 3.62 -7.50
N VAL A 320 -0.77 2.90 -7.17
CA VAL A 320 -1.70 2.31 -8.15
C VAL A 320 -3.01 3.09 -8.28
N LEU A 321 -3.15 4.22 -7.60
CA LEU A 321 -4.29 5.12 -7.74
C LEU A 321 -4.16 5.98 -9.00
N PRO A 322 -5.24 6.16 -9.78
CA PRO A 322 -5.28 7.16 -10.84
C PRO A 322 -4.87 8.56 -10.34
N LYS A 323 -4.11 9.30 -11.12
CA LYS A 323 -3.66 10.66 -10.75
C LYS A 323 -4.81 11.66 -10.63
N ALA A 324 -5.92 11.41 -11.33
CA ALA A 324 -7.16 12.19 -11.21
C ALA A 324 -7.74 12.18 -9.78
N ILE A 325 -7.41 11.20 -8.95
CA ILE A 325 -7.80 11.18 -7.53
C ILE A 325 -6.87 12.10 -6.76
N VAL A 326 -7.33 13.31 -6.48
CA VAL A 326 -6.54 14.34 -5.80
C VAL A 326 -6.70 14.31 -4.28
N SER A 327 -7.85 13.87 -3.76
CA SER A 327 -8.11 13.71 -2.32
C SER A 327 -7.75 12.30 -1.89
N VAL A 328 -6.50 12.12 -1.42
CA VAL A 328 -5.97 10.85 -0.89
C VAL A 328 -5.63 11.08 0.58
N GLN A 329 -6.56 10.71 1.46
CA GLN A 329 -6.48 10.94 2.90
C GLN A 329 -6.08 9.64 3.61
N SER A 330 -4.86 9.54 4.13
CA SER A 330 -4.46 8.34 4.87
C SER A 330 -5.32 8.13 6.10
N GLU A 331 -5.63 6.86 6.39
CA GLU A 331 -6.26 6.48 7.65
C GLU A 331 -5.29 6.62 8.82
N ILE A 332 -5.67 7.36 9.86
CA ILE A 332 -4.92 7.48 11.11
C ILE A 332 -5.84 7.22 12.28
N GLU A 333 -5.55 6.17 13.03
CA GLU A 333 -6.39 5.70 14.13
C GLU A 333 -5.60 5.41 15.40
N CYS A 334 -6.29 5.51 16.55
CA CYS A 334 -5.78 5.15 17.87
C CYS A 334 -6.61 4.00 18.49
N PHE A 335 -7.08 3.04 17.67
CA PHE A 335 -7.95 1.95 18.11
C PHE A 335 -7.38 1.20 19.36
N PRO A 336 -8.14 0.90 20.39
CA PRO A 336 -9.57 1.20 20.60
C PRO A 336 -9.87 2.61 21.16
N TYR A 337 -9.30 3.65 20.57
CA TYR A 337 -9.63 5.06 20.76
C TYR A 337 -9.34 5.62 22.16
N GLN A 338 -8.26 5.16 22.76
CA GLN A 338 -7.77 5.67 24.06
C GLN A 338 -6.68 6.72 23.83
N ARG A 339 -6.76 7.85 24.56
CA ARG A 339 -5.87 9.00 24.34
C ARG A 339 -4.39 8.66 24.39
N LEU A 340 -3.98 7.79 25.31
CA LEU A 340 -2.57 7.41 25.48
C LEU A 340 -2.11 6.21 24.64
N LYS A 341 -2.93 5.72 23.72
CA LYS A 341 -2.55 4.65 22.77
C LYS A 341 -1.48 5.10 21.80
N LYS A 342 -1.49 6.39 21.45
CA LYS A 342 -0.54 6.98 20.50
C LYS A 342 -0.19 8.41 20.91
N ALA A 343 1.09 8.71 21.00
CA ALA A 343 1.57 10.05 21.30
C ALA A 343 1.17 11.04 20.20
N ALA A 344 0.87 12.29 20.57
CA ALA A 344 0.48 13.33 19.61
C ALA A 344 1.54 13.55 18.52
N ASN A 345 2.83 13.54 18.89
CA ASN A 345 3.93 13.65 17.93
C ASN A 345 3.98 12.46 16.95
N ILE A 346 3.61 11.25 17.38
CA ILE A 346 3.56 10.07 16.50
C ILE A 346 2.38 10.18 15.53
N VAL A 347 1.22 10.70 15.96
CA VAL A 347 0.08 10.97 15.05
C VAL A 347 0.49 11.98 13.95
N VAL A 348 1.18 13.05 14.32
CA VAL A 348 1.70 14.04 13.35
C VAL A 348 2.74 13.41 12.41
N LEU A 349 3.66 12.63 12.95
CA LEU A 349 4.69 11.96 12.14
C LEU A 349 4.09 10.92 11.18
N GLU A 350 3.05 10.21 11.63
CA GLU A 350 2.32 9.25 10.81
C GLU A 350 1.67 9.95 9.60
N ALA A 351 0.95 11.05 9.83
CA ALA A 351 0.37 11.87 8.75
C ALA A 351 1.46 12.36 7.78
N SER A 352 2.56 12.89 8.32
CA SER A 352 3.70 13.38 7.52
C SER A 352 4.34 12.27 6.68
N SER A 353 4.56 11.09 7.26
CA SER A 353 5.15 9.93 6.56
C SER A 353 4.25 9.43 5.44
N HIS A 354 2.93 9.42 5.65
CA HIS A 354 1.98 9.04 4.61
C HIS A 354 1.89 10.09 3.48
N ILE A 355 2.01 11.38 3.79
CA ILE A 355 2.12 12.43 2.76
C ILE A 355 3.43 12.24 1.98
N ALA A 356 4.55 11.96 2.66
CA ALA A 356 5.81 11.65 1.99
C ALA A 356 5.68 10.43 1.08
N ALA A 357 4.94 9.39 1.50
CA ALA A 357 4.68 8.17 0.73
C ALA A 357 3.64 8.34 -0.39
N GLY A 358 2.92 9.48 -0.48
CA GLY A 358 2.05 9.77 -1.64
C GLY A 358 0.65 10.30 -1.34
N CYS A 359 0.23 10.32 -0.07
CA CYS A 359 -1.05 10.91 0.29
C CYS A 359 -1.05 12.43 0.10
N THR A 360 -2.26 12.99 -0.01
CA THR A 360 -2.48 14.44 -0.08
C THR A 360 -3.14 14.98 1.18
N GLY A 361 -3.26 14.15 2.21
CA GLY A 361 -3.86 14.52 3.48
C GLY A 361 -4.00 13.34 4.42
N ALA A 362 -4.78 13.55 5.48
CA ALA A 362 -5.01 12.57 6.53
C ALA A 362 -6.43 12.63 7.08
N ALA A 363 -7.01 11.48 7.39
CA ALA A 363 -8.29 11.32 8.05
C ALA A 363 -8.07 10.76 9.46
N PHE A 364 -8.31 11.60 10.46
CA PHE A 364 -8.04 11.32 11.86
C PHE A 364 -9.26 10.70 12.55
N ASN A 365 -9.13 9.47 13.02
CA ASN A 365 -10.02 8.79 13.95
C ASN A 365 -9.26 8.60 15.28
N VAL A 366 -9.01 9.71 15.95
CA VAL A 366 -8.11 9.79 17.12
C VAL A 366 -8.80 10.32 18.38
N LEU A 367 -10.08 10.70 18.27
CA LEU A 367 -10.93 11.03 19.41
C LEU A 367 -11.56 9.76 19.97
N SER A 368 -12.05 9.80 21.20
CA SER A 368 -12.79 8.68 21.77
C SER A 368 -14.07 8.39 20.98
N MET A 369 -14.35 7.12 20.79
CA MET A 369 -15.67 6.65 20.36
C MET A 369 -16.68 6.59 21.51
N TYR A 370 -16.23 6.88 22.73
CA TYR A 370 -16.99 6.88 23.98
C TYR A 370 -17.10 8.30 24.56
N ASP A 371 -17.72 8.44 25.71
CA ASP A 371 -18.01 9.73 26.33
C ASP A 371 -16.92 10.20 27.31
N GLU A 372 -15.64 10.11 26.90
CA GLU A 372 -14.55 10.73 27.65
C GLU A 372 -14.52 12.24 27.44
N PRO A 373 -14.02 13.00 28.46
CA PRO A 373 -13.87 14.43 28.37
C PRO A 373 -13.02 14.89 27.18
N LEU A 374 -13.47 15.92 26.45
CA LEU A 374 -12.78 16.43 25.28
C LEU A 374 -11.44 17.10 25.60
N ASP A 375 -11.29 17.63 26.82
CA ASP A 375 -10.02 18.23 27.30
C ASP A 375 -8.87 17.22 27.36
N GLU A 376 -9.13 15.92 27.49
CA GLU A 376 -8.11 14.88 27.34
C GLU A 376 -7.46 14.88 25.95
N TYR A 377 -8.21 15.26 24.93
CA TYR A 377 -7.80 15.26 23.53
C TYR A 377 -7.28 16.63 23.05
N GLU A 378 -7.51 17.68 23.81
CA GLU A 378 -7.08 19.03 23.44
C GLU A 378 -5.58 19.14 23.13
N PRO A 379 -4.64 18.53 23.90
CA PRO A 379 -3.22 18.57 23.56
C PRO A 379 -2.90 17.91 22.20
N LEU A 380 -3.64 16.89 21.78
CA LEU A 380 -3.49 16.27 20.48
C LEU A 380 -4.00 17.20 19.37
N ILE A 381 -5.17 17.82 19.56
CA ILE A 381 -5.76 18.77 18.61
C ILE A 381 -4.83 19.97 18.43
N ALA A 382 -4.32 20.54 19.54
CA ALA A 382 -3.35 21.63 19.51
C ALA A 382 -2.10 21.25 18.70
N ARG A 383 -1.54 20.05 18.92
CA ARG A 383 -0.35 19.60 18.20
C ARG A 383 -0.60 19.39 16.71
N LEU A 384 -1.77 18.88 16.33
CA LEU A 384 -2.18 18.76 14.92
C LEU A 384 -2.36 20.14 14.27
N HIS A 385 -2.95 21.09 14.99
CA HIS A 385 -3.10 22.47 14.52
C HIS A 385 -1.72 23.13 14.29
N GLU A 386 -0.77 23.02 15.20
CA GLU A 386 0.60 23.51 15.03
C GLU A 386 1.28 22.92 13.80
N SER A 387 1.00 21.64 13.49
CA SER A 387 1.62 20.91 12.41
C SER A 387 0.94 21.14 11.03
N ARG A 388 -0.20 21.84 11.01
CA ARG A 388 -0.96 22.04 9.78
C ARG A 388 -0.14 22.69 8.68
N GLN A 389 0.64 23.72 9.00
CA GLN A 389 1.50 24.40 8.02
C GLN A 389 2.54 23.46 7.41
N PHE A 390 3.06 22.51 8.20
CA PHE A 390 3.99 21.51 7.69
C PHE A 390 3.33 20.54 6.72
N PHE A 391 2.11 20.07 7.02
CA PHE A 391 1.35 19.23 6.08
C PHE A 391 1.07 19.95 4.76
N ASP A 392 0.66 21.22 4.83
CA ASP A 392 0.41 22.05 3.65
C ASP A 392 1.68 22.25 2.82
N LEU A 393 2.82 22.55 3.47
CA LEU A 393 4.11 22.71 2.81
C LEU A 393 4.56 21.38 2.14
N MET A 394 4.38 20.25 2.80
CA MET A 394 4.70 18.93 2.25
C MET A 394 3.85 18.63 1.00
N VAL A 395 2.54 18.79 1.09
CA VAL A 395 1.64 18.53 -0.06
C VAL A 395 1.93 19.46 -1.22
N LYS A 396 2.16 20.74 -0.96
CA LYS A 396 2.54 21.73 -1.98
C LYS A 396 3.85 21.39 -2.67
N SER A 397 4.82 20.82 -1.93
CA SER A 397 6.16 20.54 -2.45
C SER A 397 6.29 19.19 -3.11
N LEU A 398 5.59 18.18 -2.56
CA LEU A 398 5.66 16.78 -3.00
C LEU A 398 4.54 16.44 -4.01
N GLY A 399 3.34 16.97 -3.80
CA GLY A 399 2.18 16.74 -4.66
C GLY A 399 1.85 15.26 -4.88
N ARG A 400 1.41 14.94 -6.08
CA ARG A 400 1.11 13.57 -6.57
C ARG A 400 2.16 13.06 -7.56
N SER A 401 3.35 13.68 -7.64
CA SER A 401 4.44 13.18 -8.49
C SER A 401 4.91 11.80 -8.02
N ALA A 402 5.41 11.00 -8.95
CA ALA A 402 5.86 9.66 -8.65
C ALA A 402 7.07 9.66 -7.68
N LEU A 403 7.17 8.61 -6.88
CA LEU A 403 8.37 8.32 -6.10
C LEU A 403 9.37 7.56 -6.98
N THR A 404 10.64 7.85 -6.83
CA THR A 404 11.73 7.19 -7.53
C THR A 404 12.77 6.64 -6.56
N GLY A 405 13.37 5.51 -6.89
CA GLY A 405 14.37 4.86 -6.03
C GLY A 405 14.33 3.35 -6.09
N VAL A 406 14.24 2.71 -4.93
CA VAL A 406 14.25 1.25 -4.77
C VAL A 406 12.81 0.76 -4.57
N ASN A 407 12.39 -0.19 -5.40
CA ASN A 407 11.05 -0.79 -5.34
C ASN A 407 11.10 -2.25 -4.91
N THR A 408 10.23 -2.63 -3.97
CA THR A 408 9.93 -4.05 -3.73
C THR A 408 8.93 -4.53 -4.79
N LEU A 409 9.30 -5.55 -5.57
CA LEU A 409 8.49 -6.01 -6.69
C LEU A 409 7.07 -6.40 -6.23
N TRP A 410 6.08 -5.83 -6.90
CA TRP A 410 4.68 -6.10 -6.62
C TRP A 410 3.79 -5.72 -7.82
N ASN A 411 2.71 -6.46 -7.98
CA ASN A 411 1.59 -6.10 -8.84
C ASN A 411 0.26 -6.56 -8.22
N LYS A 412 -0.86 -6.21 -8.84
CA LYS A 412 -2.19 -6.57 -8.33
C LYS A 412 -2.44 -8.08 -8.24
N ASP A 413 -1.69 -8.90 -8.97
CA ASP A 413 -1.83 -10.36 -8.97
C ASP A 413 -0.85 -11.06 -7.99
N SER A 414 0.03 -10.33 -7.30
CA SER A 414 1.07 -10.92 -6.44
C SER A 414 0.55 -11.91 -5.39
N TYR A 415 -0.66 -11.74 -4.92
CA TYR A 415 -1.27 -12.68 -3.95
C TYR A 415 -1.48 -14.10 -4.49
N ILE A 416 -1.52 -14.32 -5.82
CA ILE A 416 -1.66 -15.68 -6.37
C ILE A 416 -0.47 -16.58 -6.02
N THR A 417 0.68 -16.00 -5.70
CA THR A 417 1.93 -16.74 -5.40
C THR A 417 2.03 -17.20 -3.95
N GLY A 418 1.14 -16.74 -3.08
CA GLY A 418 1.19 -17.07 -1.67
C GLY A 418 1.12 -18.57 -1.40
N ASN A 419 2.00 -19.10 -0.53
CA ASN A 419 2.09 -20.52 -0.20
C ASN A 419 2.10 -21.45 -1.42
N LEU A 420 2.77 -21.04 -2.52
CA LEU A 420 2.70 -21.73 -3.81
C LEU A 420 3.23 -23.17 -3.75
N ASN A 421 4.26 -23.40 -2.95
CA ASN A 421 4.91 -24.68 -2.82
C ASN A 421 4.47 -25.48 -1.60
N ASN A 422 4.03 -24.82 -0.53
CA ASN A 422 3.67 -25.47 0.74
C ASN A 422 2.57 -24.68 1.46
N GLY A 423 1.47 -25.33 1.77
CA GLY A 423 0.40 -24.77 2.58
C GLY A 423 -0.83 -24.31 1.81
N ASN A 424 -1.79 -23.75 2.54
CA ASN A 424 -3.05 -23.29 1.99
C ASN A 424 -2.91 -21.85 1.47
N TRP A 425 -3.33 -21.62 0.23
CA TRP A 425 -3.28 -20.29 -0.41
C TRP A 425 -4.01 -19.21 0.37
N VAL A 426 -5.23 -19.46 0.84
CA VAL A 426 -6.06 -18.47 1.53
C VAL A 426 -5.52 -18.05 2.90
N SER A 427 -4.56 -18.80 3.45
CA SER A 427 -3.83 -18.45 4.67
C SER A 427 -2.48 -17.78 4.41
N ALA A 428 -2.15 -17.47 3.14
CA ALA A 428 -0.89 -16.85 2.78
C ALA A 428 -0.79 -15.42 3.34
N GLY A 429 0.42 -15.06 3.78
CA GLY A 429 0.74 -13.68 4.16
C GLY A 429 0.96 -12.76 2.96
N ASN A 430 1.32 -11.51 3.24
CA ASN A 430 1.68 -10.54 2.22
C ASN A 430 2.89 -11.02 1.40
N PRO A 431 2.79 -11.10 0.07
CA PRO A 431 3.90 -11.51 -0.80
C PRO A 431 5.03 -10.49 -0.92
N VAL A 432 4.79 -9.24 -0.51
CA VAL A 432 5.79 -8.16 -0.58
C VAL A 432 6.73 -8.24 0.61
N ILE A 433 8.03 -8.27 0.34
CA ILE A 433 9.10 -8.39 1.35
C ILE A 433 10.19 -7.35 1.12
N GLY A 434 11.10 -7.22 2.10
CA GLY A 434 12.31 -6.40 1.94
C GLY A 434 12.18 -4.93 2.35
N HIS A 435 11.10 -4.54 3.02
CA HIS A 435 10.91 -3.16 3.50
C HIS A 435 12.02 -2.68 4.47
N ASP A 436 12.66 -3.59 5.21
CA ASP A 436 13.77 -3.24 6.11
C ASP A 436 14.98 -2.61 5.40
N ILE A 437 15.09 -2.83 4.09
CA ILE A 437 16.13 -2.20 3.25
C ILE A 437 15.99 -0.66 3.24
N TYR A 438 14.78 -0.14 3.36
CA TYR A 438 14.55 1.32 3.40
C TYR A 438 15.09 1.97 4.66
N ASN A 439 15.17 1.23 5.79
CA ASN A 439 15.62 1.74 7.08
C ASN A 439 17.08 2.22 7.08
N ILE A 440 17.89 1.87 6.08
CA ILE A 440 19.29 2.33 5.99
C ILE A 440 19.44 3.62 5.17
N GLY A 441 18.34 4.29 4.82
CA GLY A 441 18.35 5.56 4.09
C GLY A 441 18.44 5.42 2.57
N LEU A 442 17.94 4.32 2.01
CA LEU A 442 17.71 4.17 0.58
C LEU A 442 16.32 4.74 0.22
N PRO A 443 16.16 5.41 -0.94
CA PRO A 443 14.91 6.03 -1.31
C PRO A 443 13.86 4.98 -1.68
N ALA A 444 12.69 5.06 -1.02
CA ALA A 444 11.57 4.15 -1.27
C ALA A 444 10.80 4.55 -2.54
N CYS A 445 10.57 3.57 -3.40
CA CYS A 445 9.69 3.65 -4.57
C CYS A 445 8.66 2.50 -4.49
N TYR A 446 7.49 2.68 -5.10
CA TYR A 446 6.42 1.68 -5.04
C TYR A 446 5.90 1.28 -6.43
N SER A 447 6.53 1.76 -7.49
CA SER A 447 6.17 1.48 -8.86
C SER A 447 7.35 0.83 -9.61
N ASN A 448 7.10 -0.27 -10.31
CA ASN A 448 8.11 -0.91 -11.15
C ASN A 448 8.59 0.03 -12.28
N GLN A 449 7.72 0.92 -12.74
CA GLN A 449 8.01 1.85 -13.83
C GLN A 449 9.04 2.92 -13.42
N HIS A 450 8.97 3.40 -12.17
CA HIS A 450 9.81 4.48 -11.64
C HIS A 450 10.97 3.96 -10.75
N ALA A 451 11.20 2.64 -10.77
CA ALA A 451 12.25 2.02 -9.98
C ALA A 451 13.61 2.11 -10.63
N GLU A 452 14.61 2.58 -9.91
CA GLU A 452 16.03 2.50 -10.28
C GLU A 452 16.61 1.11 -9.96
N VAL A 453 16.15 0.50 -8.88
CA VAL A 453 16.49 -0.87 -8.48
C VAL A 453 15.23 -1.58 -8.02
N THR A 454 15.06 -2.83 -8.46
CA THR A 454 13.96 -3.70 -8.06
C THR A 454 14.44 -4.79 -7.11
N ILE A 455 13.73 -4.97 -6.01
CA ILE A 455 13.93 -6.05 -5.04
C ILE A 455 12.99 -7.20 -5.39
N LEU A 456 13.55 -8.40 -5.60
CA LEU A 456 12.80 -9.63 -5.86
C LEU A 456 12.92 -10.57 -4.68
N GLY A 457 11.79 -11.02 -4.15
CA GLY A 457 11.81 -11.94 -3.02
C GLY A 457 10.89 -13.14 -3.20
N LYS A 458 11.40 -14.30 -2.82
CA LYS A 458 10.70 -15.58 -2.80
C LYS A 458 10.00 -15.89 -4.13
N ASP A 459 8.78 -16.40 -4.07
CA ASP A 459 7.99 -16.86 -5.22
C ASP A 459 7.16 -15.75 -5.90
N ASN A 460 7.23 -14.50 -5.42
CA ASN A 460 6.48 -13.37 -6.01
C ASN A 460 6.76 -13.17 -7.53
N ILE A 461 7.92 -13.59 -7.99
CA ILE A 461 8.29 -13.54 -9.40
C ILE A 461 7.34 -14.32 -10.32
N TYR A 462 6.64 -15.32 -9.82
CA TYR A 462 5.64 -16.07 -10.57
C TYR A 462 4.36 -15.29 -10.91
N ALA A 463 4.16 -14.13 -10.31
CA ALA A 463 3.06 -13.22 -10.67
C ALA A 463 3.31 -12.40 -11.94
N PHE A 464 4.50 -12.55 -12.56
CA PHE A 464 4.95 -11.77 -13.72
C PHE A 464 5.13 -12.65 -14.95
N SER A 465 4.84 -12.11 -16.12
CA SER A 465 5.09 -12.75 -17.41
C SER A 465 6.58 -12.88 -17.69
N LYS A 466 6.96 -13.74 -18.63
CA LYS A 466 8.36 -13.90 -19.04
C LYS A 466 8.95 -12.62 -19.64
N GLU A 467 8.13 -11.85 -20.33
CA GLU A 467 8.50 -10.57 -20.92
C GLU A 467 8.79 -9.53 -19.83
N GLU A 468 7.91 -9.41 -18.84
CA GLU A 468 8.11 -8.52 -17.68
C GLU A 468 9.35 -8.94 -16.87
N ILE A 469 9.56 -10.24 -16.63
CA ILE A 469 10.76 -10.75 -15.94
C ILE A 469 12.03 -10.36 -16.71
N LYS A 470 12.02 -10.50 -18.03
CA LYS A 470 13.17 -10.13 -18.85
C LYS A 470 13.44 -8.61 -18.81
N GLU A 471 12.41 -7.80 -18.82
CA GLU A 471 12.52 -6.36 -18.64
C GLU A 471 13.09 -6.01 -17.26
N ILE A 472 12.59 -6.62 -16.18
CA ILE A 472 13.12 -6.43 -14.82
C ILE A 472 14.62 -6.82 -14.78
N LEU A 473 14.99 -7.96 -15.33
CA LEU A 473 16.39 -8.43 -15.36
C LEU A 473 17.30 -7.59 -16.26
N SER A 474 16.79 -6.67 -17.06
CA SER A 474 17.57 -5.70 -17.84
C SER A 474 17.98 -4.45 -17.04
N ARG A 475 17.48 -4.32 -15.81
CA ARG A 475 17.71 -3.20 -14.87
C ARG A 475 18.56 -3.64 -13.67
N GLY A 476 18.63 -2.81 -12.64
CA GLY A 476 19.22 -3.16 -11.36
C GLY A 476 18.29 -4.07 -10.54
N VAL A 477 18.80 -5.23 -10.09
CA VAL A 477 18.02 -6.21 -9.34
C VAL A 477 18.79 -6.71 -8.13
N TYR A 478 18.14 -6.66 -6.96
CA TYR A 478 18.57 -7.32 -5.74
C TYR A 478 17.62 -8.47 -5.41
N MET A 479 18.11 -9.67 -5.15
CA MET A 479 17.25 -10.83 -4.89
C MET A 479 17.81 -11.77 -3.83
N ASP A 480 16.93 -12.60 -3.24
CA ASP A 480 17.31 -13.73 -2.41
C ASP A 480 17.66 -14.98 -3.23
N ALA A 481 18.18 -15.99 -2.54
CA ALA A 481 18.55 -17.25 -3.16
C ALA A 481 17.34 -18.10 -3.60
N GLU A 482 16.18 -17.95 -2.98
CA GLU A 482 14.96 -18.65 -3.38
C GLU A 482 14.45 -18.12 -4.72
N THR A 483 14.38 -16.82 -4.89
CA THR A 483 14.03 -16.18 -6.18
C THR A 483 15.03 -16.59 -7.28
N LEU A 484 16.33 -16.64 -6.96
CA LEU A 484 17.35 -17.15 -7.91
C LEU A 484 17.01 -18.57 -8.38
N GLN A 485 16.63 -19.48 -7.48
CA GLN A 485 16.25 -20.84 -7.86
C GLN A 485 15.05 -20.86 -8.81
N TYR A 486 14.02 -20.03 -8.52
CA TYR A 486 12.84 -19.93 -9.37
C TYR A 486 13.17 -19.38 -10.76
N LEU A 487 13.93 -18.29 -10.84
CA LEU A 487 14.37 -17.71 -12.12
C LEU A 487 15.18 -18.71 -12.95
N ASN A 488 16.10 -19.43 -12.33
CA ASN A 488 16.88 -20.44 -13.02
C ASN A 488 16.01 -21.59 -13.53
N LYS A 489 15.03 -22.05 -12.74
CA LYS A 489 14.05 -23.07 -13.14
C LYS A 489 13.15 -22.59 -14.27
N MET A 490 12.81 -21.31 -14.31
CA MET A 490 12.02 -20.68 -15.39
C MET A 490 12.81 -20.43 -16.67
N GLY A 491 14.13 -20.72 -16.69
CA GLY A 491 15.01 -20.58 -17.85
C GLY A 491 15.75 -19.24 -17.94
N PHE A 492 15.80 -18.44 -16.87
CA PHE A 492 16.50 -17.15 -16.81
C PHE A 492 17.92 -17.24 -16.26
N GLY A 493 18.49 -18.47 -16.07
CA GLY A 493 19.81 -18.67 -15.46
C GLY A 493 20.97 -17.93 -16.13
N GLU A 494 20.92 -17.74 -17.45
CA GLU A 494 21.93 -16.95 -18.17
C GLU A 494 21.97 -15.47 -17.78
N PHE A 495 20.89 -14.93 -17.21
CA PHE A 495 20.78 -13.53 -16.80
C PHE A 495 21.05 -13.32 -15.32
N THR A 496 21.09 -14.39 -14.49
CA THR A 496 21.31 -14.31 -13.04
C THR A 496 22.76 -14.49 -12.63
N GLY A 497 23.56 -15.24 -13.42
CA GLY A 497 24.99 -15.44 -13.20
C GLY A 497 25.36 -16.39 -12.07
N PHE A 498 24.38 -16.91 -11.31
CA PHE A 498 24.57 -17.77 -10.16
C PHE A 498 23.56 -18.91 -10.13
N GLU A 499 23.89 -19.95 -9.35
CA GLU A 499 22.96 -21.00 -8.96
C GLU A 499 23.14 -21.35 -7.48
N VAL A 500 22.08 -21.85 -6.86
CA VAL A 500 22.12 -22.35 -5.48
C VAL A 500 22.61 -23.79 -5.48
N VAL A 501 23.67 -24.05 -4.71
CA VAL A 501 24.25 -25.38 -4.55
C VAL A 501 23.71 -26.08 -3.30
N LYS A 502 23.60 -25.32 -2.20
CA LYS A 502 23.23 -25.87 -0.89
C LYS A 502 22.51 -24.82 -0.05
N SER A 503 21.59 -25.28 0.77
CA SER A 503 20.93 -24.52 1.84
C SER A 503 21.19 -25.19 3.19
N GLU A 504 21.57 -24.46 4.21
CA GLU A 504 21.89 -24.96 5.56
C GLU A 504 21.18 -24.13 6.63
N ASN A 505 20.55 -24.84 7.59
CA ASN A 505 19.88 -24.24 8.75
C ASN A 505 20.75 -24.31 10.02
N VAL A 506 22.06 -24.38 9.86
CA VAL A 506 23.04 -24.38 10.95
C VAL A 506 23.75 -23.04 11.00
N ASP A 507 24.23 -22.65 12.18
CA ASP A 507 24.89 -21.38 12.36
C ASP A 507 26.11 -21.22 11.45
N ARG A 508 26.16 -20.14 10.73
CA ARG A 508 27.22 -19.71 9.81
C ARG A 508 27.51 -18.24 10.05
N ILE A 509 28.72 -17.83 9.68
CA ILE A 509 29.17 -16.46 9.69
C ILE A 509 29.41 -16.01 8.25
N GLU A 510 28.78 -14.90 7.85
CA GLU A 510 29.09 -14.27 6.58
C GLU A 510 30.42 -13.51 6.70
N LYS A 511 31.35 -13.77 5.79
CA LYS A 511 32.65 -13.07 5.73
C LYS A 511 32.79 -12.30 4.42
N PHE A 512 33.01 -10.99 4.52
CA PHE A 512 33.13 -10.11 3.36
C PHE A 512 34.44 -10.38 2.60
N SER A 513 34.36 -10.42 1.29
CA SER A 513 35.53 -10.52 0.41
C SER A 513 36.29 -9.18 0.30
N THR A 514 37.36 -9.18 -0.45
CA THR A 514 38.13 -7.97 -0.78
C THR A 514 37.53 -7.15 -1.94
N HIS A 515 36.30 -7.45 -2.35
CA HIS A 515 35.63 -6.75 -3.45
C HIS A 515 35.45 -5.26 -3.15
N PRO A 516 35.63 -4.33 -4.12
CA PRO A 516 35.56 -2.88 -3.91
C PRO A 516 34.20 -2.40 -3.33
N LEU A 517 33.08 -3.07 -3.66
CA LEU A 517 31.77 -2.74 -3.08
C LEU A 517 31.67 -2.95 -1.56
N ASN A 518 32.59 -3.71 -0.98
CA ASN A 518 32.70 -3.86 0.47
C ASN A 518 33.47 -2.68 1.13
N GLY A 519 34.11 -1.84 0.34
CA GLY A 519 34.87 -0.68 0.81
C GLY A 519 35.88 -1.06 1.88
N ASN A 520 35.93 -0.27 2.97
CA ASN A 520 36.83 -0.48 4.10
C ASN A 520 36.44 -1.66 5.01
N PHE A 521 35.40 -2.42 4.65
CA PHE A 521 34.89 -3.53 5.45
C PHE A 521 35.28 -4.91 4.93
N ALA A 522 36.23 -4.99 3.98
CA ALA A 522 36.81 -6.27 3.54
C ALA A 522 37.28 -7.11 4.73
N GLY A 523 36.95 -8.39 4.76
CA GLY A 523 37.28 -9.32 5.84
C GLY A 523 36.38 -9.23 7.09
N ARG A 524 35.45 -8.27 7.18
CA ARG A 524 34.48 -8.20 8.27
C ARG A 524 33.55 -9.40 8.27
N GLU A 525 33.14 -9.80 9.46
CA GLU A 525 32.30 -10.95 9.72
C GLU A 525 30.95 -10.50 10.28
N ARG A 526 29.90 -11.23 9.88
CA ARG A 526 28.52 -11.00 10.35
C ARG A 526 27.93 -12.33 10.81
N ASP A 527 27.68 -12.43 12.10
CA ASP A 527 27.01 -13.55 12.75
C ASP A 527 25.61 -13.15 13.20
N ASN A 528 24.57 -13.77 12.64
CA ASN A 528 23.18 -13.49 12.98
C ASN A 528 22.47 -14.69 13.64
N ARG A 529 23.22 -15.68 14.14
CA ARG A 529 22.68 -16.79 14.92
C ARG A 529 21.48 -17.48 14.25
N GLN A 530 21.70 -18.13 13.09
CA GLN A 530 20.63 -18.76 12.28
C GLN A 530 19.77 -19.74 13.06
N SER A 531 20.35 -20.56 13.93
CA SER A 531 19.62 -21.51 14.76
C SER A 531 18.58 -20.83 15.63
N PHE A 532 18.87 -19.62 16.13
CA PHE A 532 17.96 -18.82 16.96
C PHE A 532 16.76 -18.30 16.14
N TRP A 533 17.02 -17.84 14.92
CA TRP A 533 16.01 -17.24 14.04
C TRP A 533 15.40 -18.24 13.05
N LYS A 534 15.80 -19.51 13.06
CA LYS A 534 15.36 -20.56 12.13
C LYS A 534 15.49 -20.15 10.66
N SER A 535 16.59 -19.48 10.33
CA SER A 535 16.89 -19.01 8.98
C SER A 535 17.87 -19.92 8.26
N SER A 536 17.90 -19.85 6.93
CA SER A 536 18.84 -20.61 6.09
C SER A 536 19.98 -19.74 5.58
N ALA A 537 21.18 -20.30 5.47
CA ALA A 537 22.28 -19.78 4.69
C ALA A 537 22.41 -20.56 3.37
N TYR A 538 22.58 -19.86 2.27
CA TYR A 538 22.69 -20.45 0.95
C TYR A 538 24.11 -20.33 0.42
N THR A 539 24.66 -21.46 -0.07
CA THR A 539 25.88 -21.50 -0.86
C THR A 539 25.54 -21.28 -2.32
N LEU A 540 26.17 -20.30 -2.93
CA LEU A 540 26.03 -19.98 -4.35
C LEU A 540 27.25 -20.45 -5.15
N ARG A 541 27.02 -20.88 -6.39
CA ARG A 541 28.05 -21.18 -7.37
C ARG A 541 27.92 -20.22 -8.55
N LYS A 542 29.04 -19.72 -9.03
CA LYS A 542 29.09 -18.93 -10.25
C LYS A 542 28.75 -19.79 -11.45
N THR A 543 27.90 -19.30 -12.34
CA THR A 543 27.58 -19.92 -13.64
C THR A 543 28.16 -19.13 -14.81
N ASN A 544 28.82 -18.00 -14.53
CA ASN A 544 29.45 -17.13 -15.50
C ASN A 544 30.78 -16.60 -14.94
N GLU A 545 31.83 -16.49 -15.76
CA GLU A 545 33.16 -16.03 -15.36
C GLU A 545 33.20 -14.55 -14.91
N ASN A 546 32.26 -13.72 -15.42
CA ASN A 546 32.17 -12.31 -15.06
C ASN A 546 31.48 -12.07 -13.71
N THR A 547 31.00 -13.12 -13.02
CA THR A 547 30.40 -12.98 -11.68
C THR A 547 31.49 -12.65 -10.65
N GLN A 548 31.12 -11.77 -9.69
CA GLN A 548 32.03 -11.33 -8.64
C GLN A 548 31.44 -11.64 -7.28
N VAL A 549 32.29 -12.08 -6.34
CA VAL A 549 31.87 -12.50 -5.00
C VAL A 549 32.00 -11.34 -4.03
N LEU A 550 30.94 -11.06 -3.29
CA LEU A 550 30.93 -10.05 -2.21
C LEU A 550 31.16 -10.67 -0.84
N SER A 551 30.65 -11.88 -0.60
CA SER A 551 30.89 -12.59 0.67
C SER A 551 30.76 -14.10 0.52
N GLY A 552 31.44 -14.82 1.41
CA GLY A 552 31.35 -16.27 1.61
C GLY A 552 30.88 -16.62 3.00
N LEU A 553 30.87 -17.93 3.33
CA LEU A 553 30.50 -18.45 4.64
C LEU A 553 31.70 -19.13 5.30
N ILE A 554 31.82 -18.90 6.62
CA ILE A 554 32.71 -19.62 7.50
C ILE A 554 31.93 -20.23 8.67
N ASP A 555 32.50 -21.22 9.36
CA ASP A 555 31.98 -21.71 10.63
C ASP A 555 32.58 -20.98 11.83
N TYR A 556 32.16 -21.35 13.03
CA TYR A 556 32.64 -20.72 14.30
C TYR A 556 34.11 -21.06 14.65
N THR A 557 34.74 -21.97 13.91
CA THR A 557 36.20 -22.23 14.03
C THR A 557 37.02 -21.35 13.07
N GLY A 558 36.35 -20.56 12.19
CA GLY A 558 36.97 -19.78 11.14
C GLY A 558 37.23 -20.60 9.87
N THR A 559 36.81 -21.89 9.83
CA THR A 559 36.97 -22.74 8.64
C THR A 559 36.01 -22.30 7.53
N LYS A 560 36.55 -22.17 6.33
CA LYS A 560 35.75 -21.82 5.16
C LYS A 560 34.73 -22.91 4.83
N VAL A 561 33.45 -22.52 4.72
CA VAL A 561 32.34 -23.40 4.34
C VAL A 561 31.92 -23.18 2.90
N SER A 562 31.90 -21.92 2.46
CA SER A 562 31.53 -21.54 1.08
C SER A 562 32.31 -20.33 0.61
N ASP A 563 32.72 -20.34 -0.66
CA ASP A 563 33.35 -19.19 -1.29
C ASP A 563 32.36 -18.07 -1.62
N CYS A 564 31.08 -18.40 -1.81
CA CYS A 564 30.07 -17.43 -2.22
C CYS A 564 28.72 -17.67 -1.52
N THR A 565 28.24 -16.65 -0.82
CA THR A 565 26.86 -16.53 -0.33
C THR A 565 26.20 -15.23 -0.83
N MET A 566 27.02 -14.24 -1.24
CA MET A 566 26.54 -13.01 -1.87
C MET A 566 27.46 -12.65 -3.03
N GLY A 567 26.88 -12.27 -4.16
CA GLY A 567 27.64 -11.88 -5.32
C GLY A 567 26.88 -10.99 -6.28
N VAL A 568 27.62 -10.41 -7.23
CA VAL A 568 27.12 -9.49 -8.25
C VAL A 568 27.48 -9.93 -9.66
N PHE A 569 26.64 -9.56 -10.62
CA PHE A 569 26.79 -9.92 -12.03
C PHE A 569 26.15 -8.85 -12.92
N GLU A 570 26.85 -8.45 -13.99
CA GLU A 570 26.26 -7.64 -15.06
C GLU A 570 25.96 -8.56 -16.24
N ASN A 571 24.69 -8.67 -16.63
CA ASN A 571 24.24 -9.60 -17.64
C ASN A 571 24.24 -9.00 -19.05
N LYS A 572 24.05 -9.85 -20.06
CA LYS A 572 24.04 -9.44 -21.48
C LYS A 572 22.88 -8.51 -21.89
N LEU A 573 21.87 -8.31 -21.04
CA LEU A 573 20.81 -7.32 -21.24
C LEU A 573 21.25 -5.94 -20.72
N GLY A 574 22.43 -5.83 -20.13
CA GLY A 574 22.91 -4.64 -19.47
C GLY A 574 22.39 -4.46 -18.05
N GLY A 575 21.60 -5.41 -17.53
CA GLY A 575 21.11 -5.39 -16.16
C GLY A 575 22.17 -5.82 -15.15
N ARG A 576 22.13 -5.22 -13.96
CA ARG A 576 23.02 -5.53 -12.83
C ARG A 576 22.28 -6.30 -11.77
N ILE A 577 22.79 -7.45 -11.40
CA ILE A 577 22.14 -8.41 -10.50
C ILE A 577 22.99 -8.55 -9.23
N CYS A 578 22.34 -8.52 -8.06
CA CYS A 578 22.93 -8.93 -6.79
C CYS A 578 22.09 -10.03 -6.19
N VAL A 579 22.70 -11.15 -5.83
CA VAL A 579 22.06 -12.26 -5.11
C VAL A 579 22.63 -12.32 -3.70
N ALA A 580 21.74 -12.41 -2.68
CA ALA A 580 22.12 -12.51 -1.29
C ALA A 580 21.53 -13.79 -0.66
N GLY A 581 22.40 -14.69 -0.22
CA GLY A 581 22.03 -15.99 0.35
C GLY A 581 22.08 -16.07 1.87
N TYR A 582 22.43 -14.96 2.56
CA TYR A 582 22.52 -14.90 4.02
C TYR A 582 21.81 -13.66 4.55
N TYR A 583 20.64 -13.84 5.16
CA TYR A 583 19.79 -12.75 5.66
C TYR A 583 19.61 -11.60 4.65
N PRO A 584 18.99 -11.85 3.51
CA PRO A 584 18.84 -10.83 2.45
C PRO A 584 17.96 -9.65 2.85
N TRP A 585 17.07 -9.83 3.84
CA TRP A 585 16.01 -8.88 4.19
C TRP A 585 16.12 -8.27 5.59
N SER A 586 17.08 -8.68 6.41
CA SER A 586 17.20 -8.30 7.82
C SER A 586 18.62 -8.17 8.29
N PHE A 587 18.80 -7.61 9.51
CA PHE A 587 20.08 -7.42 10.17
C PHE A 587 21.07 -6.57 9.35
N MET A 588 20.57 -5.47 8.80
CA MET A 588 21.36 -4.52 8.00
C MET A 588 21.83 -3.30 8.81
N GLU A 589 21.44 -3.22 10.08
CA GLU A 589 21.66 -2.06 10.97
C GLU A 589 23.06 -1.99 11.58
N ASN A 590 24.01 -2.81 11.13
CA ASN A 590 25.42 -2.59 11.46
C ASN A 590 26.14 -1.78 10.38
N LEU A 591 27.20 -1.06 10.78
CA LEU A 591 27.92 -0.13 9.91
C LEU A 591 28.46 -0.81 8.65
N SER A 592 29.05 -2.00 8.77
CA SER A 592 29.66 -2.72 7.66
C SER A 592 28.62 -3.18 6.62
N LYS A 593 27.51 -3.79 7.08
CA LYS A 593 26.44 -4.27 6.18
C LYS A 593 25.67 -3.11 5.56
N SER A 594 25.27 -2.12 6.36
CA SER A 594 24.63 -0.90 5.87
C SER A 594 25.45 -0.23 4.76
N SER A 595 26.77 -0.07 4.98
CA SER A 595 27.67 0.53 3.97
C SER A 595 27.81 -0.34 2.71
N GLN A 596 27.95 -1.66 2.86
CA GLN A 596 27.97 -2.60 1.74
C GLN A 596 26.68 -2.48 0.92
N MET A 597 25.51 -2.49 1.58
CA MET A 597 24.22 -2.40 0.88
C MET A 597 24.07 -1.09 0.12
N LYS A 598 24.43 0.06 0.70
CA LYS A 598 24.42 1.34 -0.03
C LYS A 598 25.33 1.31 -1.26
N SER A 599 26.52 0.74 -1.16
CA SER A 599 27.44 0.57 -2.30
C SER A 599 26.84 -0.35 -3.37
N VAL A 600 26.21 -1.46 -2.96
CA VAL A 600 25.56 -2.41 -3.86
C VAL A 600 24.39 -1.75 -4.60
N PHE A 601 23.51 -1.02 -3.90
CA PHE A 601 22.36 -0.38 -4.54
C PHE A 601 22.76 0.75 -5.48
N ARG A 602 23.82 1.50 -5.18
CA ARG A 602 24.43 2.46 -6.10
C ARG A 602 24.99 1.76 -7.34
N TRP A 603 25.69 0.65 -7.17
CA TRP A 603 26.20 -0.13 -8.30
C TRP A 603 25.05 -0.69 -9.13
N LEU A 604 24.01 -1.26 -8.51
CA LEU A 604 22.83 -1.80 -9.20
C LEU A 604 22.12 -0.74 -10.05
N SER A 605 21.95 0.46 -9.52
CA SER A 605 21.33 1.58 -10.23
C SER A 605 22.27 2.26 -11.24
N LYS A 606 23.53 1.85 -11.38
CA LYS A 606 24.53 2.59 -12.17
C LYS A 606 24.71 4.05 -11.72
N ASP A 607 24.62 4.27 -10.40
CA ASP A 607 24.62 5.59 -9.76
C ASP A 607 23.44 6.50 -10.15
N SER A 608 22.29 5.96 -10.61
CA SER A 608 21.08 6.74 -10.92
C SER A 608 20.13 6.96 -9.74
N LEU A 609 20.43 6.44 -8.53
CA LEU A 609 19.60 6.75 -7.36
C LEU A 609 19.50 8.27 -7.16
N PRO A 610 18.29 8.85 -7.06
CA PRO A 610 18.14 10.31 -6.98
C PRO A 610 18.76 10.91 -5.72
N ALA A 611 18.73 10.16 -4.62
CA ALA A 611 19.36 10.52 -3.35
C ALA A 611 19.55 9.28 -2.47
N TYR A 612 20.39 9.37 -1.45
CA TYR A 612 20.50 8.40 -0.35
C TYR A 612 21.15 9.03 0.88
N ILE A 613 20.90 8.45 2.06
CA ILE A 613 21.59 8.84 3.30
C ILE A 613 22.89 8.03 3.41
N ALA A 614 24.02 8.69 3.27
CA ALA A 614 25.33 8.04 3.33
C ALA A 614 25.82 7.74 4.75
N SER A 615 25.47 8.59 5.72
CA SER A 615 25.81 8.39 7.13
C SER A 615 25.13 7.16 7.74
N PHE A 616 25.67 6.67 8.84
CA PHE A 616 25.16 5.49 9.55
C PHE A 616 24.06 5.88 10.53
N HIS A 617 22.84 5.96 10.02
CA HIS A 617 21.62 6.26 10.79
C HIS A 617 20.46 5.42 10.30
N LYS A 618 19.48 5.16 11.16
CA LYS A 618 18.23 4.49 10.80
C LYS A 618 17.25 5.54 10.24
N MET A 619 17.16 5.60 8.91
CA MET A 619 16.42 6.63 8.18
C MET A 619 15.51 6.02 7.13
N ASN A 620 14.29 6.51 7.01
CA ASN A 620 13.42 6.26 5.86
C ASN A 620 13.41 7.50 4.97
N LEU A 621 13.50 7.32 3.66
CA LEU A 621 13.66 8.37 2.66
C LEU A 621 12.66 8.21 1.52
N TRP A 622 12.02 9.30 1.12
CA TRP A 622 11.12 9.39 -0.02
C TRP A 622 11.56 10.53 -0.94
N VAL A 623 11.78 10.23 -2.21
CA VAL A 623 12.22 11.22 -3.22
C VAL A 623 11.20 11.27 -4.34
N ARG A 624 10.71 12.46 -4.66
CA ARG A 624 9.78 12.69 -5.77
C ARG A 624 10.51 12.97 -7.07
N GLU A 625 9.95 12.50 -8.16
CA GLU A 625 10.38 12.92 -9.48
C GLU A 625 10.31 14.45 -9.60
N PRO A 626 11.32 15.05 -10.26
CA PRO A 626 11.33 16.51 -10.42
C PRO A 626 10.08 17.02 -11.13
N GLN A 627 9.42 18.01 -10.52
CA GLN A 627 8.38 18.81 -11.18
C GLN A 627 8.94 20.18 -11.47
N ASP A 628 8.83 20.66 -12.71
CA ASP A 628 9.37 21.94 -13.14
C ASP A 628 10.88 22.12 -12.80
N GLY A 629 11.65 21.02 -12.85
CA GLY A 629 13.07 21.01 -12.49
C GLY A 629 13.38 21.08 -10.99
N LYS A 630 12.34 21.02 -10.12
CA LYS A 630 12.49 21.06 -8.66
C LYS A 630 12.38 19.66 -8.08
N ILE A 631 13.39 19.25 -7.34
CA ILE A 631 13.39 18.02 -6.55
C ILE A 631 12.85 18.35 -5.17
N ALA A 632 11.96 17.51 -4.66
CA ALA A 632 11.55 17.55 -3.26
C ALA A 632 11.67 16.14 -2.66
N LEU A 633 12.14 16.06 -1.44
CA LEU A 633 12.28 14.81 -0.71
C LEU A 633 11.98 15.00 0.78
N ALA A 634 11.56 13.92 1.42
CA ALA A 634 11.39 13.88 2.87
C ALA A 634 12.11 12.67 3.45
N PHE A 635 12.64 12.81 4.65
CA PHE A 635 13.22 11.69 5.39
C PHE A 635 12.94 11.79 6.88
N THR A 636 12.87 10.63 7.54
CA THR A 636 12.55 10.51 8.96
C THR A 636 13.68 9.81 9.69
N ASN A 637 14.10 10.37 10.83
CA ASN A 637 14.90 9.64 11.81
C ASN A 637 14.00 8.61 12.52
N SER A 638 14.15 7.34 12.17
CA SER A 638 13.36 6.22 12.71
C SER A 638 14.03 5.55 13.93
N SER A 639 14.76 6.35 14.74
CA SER A 639 15.47 5.92 15.96
C SER A 639 15.01 6.74 17.16
N PHE A 640 15.28 6.23 18.35
CA PHE A 640 15.17 6.98 19.62
C PHE A 640 16.41 7.81 19.94
N ASP A 641 17.46 7.68 19.12
CA ASP A 641 18.65 8.52 19.24
C ASP A 641 18.59 9.70 18.26
N PRO A 642 19.08 10.89 18.64
CA PRO A 642 19.27 11.98 17.69
C PRO A 642 20.30 11.57 16.63
N ALA A 643 19.98 11.81 15.38
CA ALA A 643 20.91 11.60 14.27
C ALA A 643 21.70 12.87 14.00
N LYS A 644 23.00 12.84 14.26
CA LYS A 644 23.93 13.98 14.07
C LYS A 644 24.68 13.84 12.75
N ASP A 645 24.96 14.96 12.12
CA ASP A 645 25.72 15.04 10.85
C ASP A 645 25.17 14.11 9.78
N VAL A 646 23.82 14.14 9.60
CA VAL A 646 23.15 13.32 8.61
C VAL A 646 23.63 13.69 7.21
N THR A 647 24.35 12.78 6.58
CA THR A 647 24.92 13.00 5.27
C THR A 647 23.94 12.58 4.19
N LEU A 648 23.30 13.56 3.56
CA LEU A 648 22.45 13.39 2.37
C LEU A 648 23.29 13.52 1.12
N MET A 649 23.30 12.49 0.29
CA MET A 649 23.83 12.50 -1.06
C MET A 649 22.69 12.69 -2.04
N LEU A 650 22.74 13.72 -2.88
CA LEU A 650 21.65 14.13 -3.76
C LEU A 650 22.16 14.41 -5.17
N GLN A 651 21.56 13.78 -6.17
CA GLN A 651 21.86 14.10 -7.58
C GLN A 651 21.28 15.47 -7.94
N THR A 652 22.13 16.45 -8.00
CA THR A 652 21.74 17.82 -8.34
C THR A 652 22.99 18.66 -8.70
N GLU A 653 22.80 19.66 -9.52
CA GLU A 653 23.80 20.72 -9.75
C GLU A 653 23.72 21.84 -8.69
N ASN A 654 22.65 21.86 -7.89
CA ASN A 654 22.47 22.86 -6.86
C ASN A 654 23.45 22.65 -5.71
N THR A 655 24.20 23.68 -5.35
CA THR A 655 25.12 23.69 -4.20
C THR A 655 24.46 24.13 -2.90
N LYS A 656 23.15 24.41 -2.91
CA LYS A 656 22.34 24.82 -1.75
C LYS A 656 21.02 24.12 -1.76
N ILE A 657 20.57 23.68 -0.56
CA ILE A 657 19.23 23.13 -0.35
C ILE A 657 18.53 23.85 0.80
N LYS A 658 17.20 23.88 0.75
CA LYS A 658 16.36 24.32 1.85
C LYS A 658 15.86 23.10 2.62
N VAL A 659 16.08 23.07 3.92
CA VAL A 659 15.66 22.02 4.83
C VAL A 659 14.66 22.59 5.83
N TYR A 660 13.48 22.00 5.91
CA TYR A 660 12.42 22.38 6.84
C TYR A 660 12.24 21.31 7.91
N ASP A 661 12.13 21.74 9.16
CA ASP A 661 11.69 20.88 10.24
C ASP A 661 10.15 20.81 10.31
N MET A 662 9.63 19.99 11.24
CA MET A 662 8.17 19.82 11.40
C MET A 662 7.43 21.04 11.97
N ASN A 663 8.16 22.11 12.33
CA ASN A 663 7.61 23.42 12.70
C ASN A 663 7.77 24.46 11.57
N CYS A 664 8.08 23.99 10.35
CA CYS A 664 8.33 24.83 9.16
C CYS A 664 9.53 25.79 9.31
N LYS A 665 10.45 25.56 10.25
CA LYS A 665 11.67 26.33 10.36
C LYS A 665 12.60 25.98 9.20
N GLU A 666 12.89 26.97 8.35
CA GLU A 666 13.82 26.82 7.22
C GLU A 666 15.27 26.92 7.69
N THR A 667 16.10 26.02 7.17
CA THR A 667 17.57 26.08 7.27
C THR A 667 18.16 25.88 5.88
N ILE A 668 19.06 26.77 5.47
CA ILE A 668 19.79 26.64 4.19
C ILE A 668 21.08 25.88 4.47
N ILE A 669 21.28 24.76 3.78
CA ILE A 669 22.47 23.92 3.86
C ILE A 669 23.28 24.06 2.58
N GLN A 670 24.56 24.40 2.70
CA GLN A 670 25.52 24.42 1.60
C GLN A 670 26.09 23.04 1.35
N SER A 671 26.39 22.72 0.09
CA SER A 671 27.16 21.51 -0.23
C SER A 671 28.52 21.54 0.44
N SER A 672 28.91 20.41 1.02
CA SER A 672 30.21 20.16 1.64
C SER A 672 31.19 19.45 0.70
N GLY A 673 30.83 19.22 -0.55
CA GLY A 673 31.64 18.58 -1.57
C GLY A 673 30.83 17.70 -2.51
N GLU A 674 31.49 17.05 -3.44
CA GLU A 674 30.91 16.18 -4.47
C GLU A 674 31.46 14.76 -4.37
N ASN A 675 30.67 13.78 -4.81
CA ASN A 675 31.07 12.41 -5.01
C ASN A 675 30.37 11.83 -6.25
N GLY A 676 31.08 11.84 -7.38
CA GLY A 676 30.53 11.46 -8.66
C GLY A 676 29.39 12.42 -9.06
N LEU A 677 28.19 11.88 -9.28
CA LEU A 677 27.00 12.65 -9.67
C LEU A 677 26.29 13.31 -8.50
N TYR A 678 26.78 13.13 -7.26
CA TYR A 678 26.10 13.57 -6.04
C TYR A 678 26.76 14.78 -5.42
N GLN A 679 25.95 15.77 -5.06
CA GLN A 679 26.30 16.78 -4.08
C GLN A 679 26.10 16.23 -2.67
N LYS A 680 27.03 16.54 -1.77
CA LYS A 680 27.02 16.11 -0.36
C LYS A 680 26.52 17.23 0.52
N PHE A 681 25.43 17.00 1.26
CA PHE A 681 24.89 17.92 2.24
C PHE A 681 24.95 17.31 3.63
N ILE A 682 25.41 18.07 4.62
CA ILE A 682 25.48 17.64 6.03
C ILE A 682 24.40 18.39 6.79
N ILE A 683 23.37 17.65 7.24
CA ILE A 683 22.27 18.17 8.05
C ILE A 683 22.68 17.96 9.52
N PRO A 684 22.80 19.03 10.33
CA PRO A 684 23.47 18.95 11.64
C PRO A 684 22.84 17.95 12.60
N GLU A 685 21.52 18.03 12.78
CA GLU A 685 20.80 17.14 13.69
C GLU A 685 19.35 16.91 13.24
N VAL A 686 18.91 15.67 13.43
CA VAL A 686 17.50 15.27 13.29
C VAL A 686 17.10 14.52 14.56
N ASP A 687 16.23 15.12 15.35
CA ASP A 687 15.77 14.54 16.60
C ASP A 687 15.08 13.18 16.41
N PRO A 688 14.96 12.37 17.45
CA PRO A 688 14.22 11.11 17.42
C PRO A 688 12.80 11.28 16.89
N TRP A 689 12.41 10.42 15.96
CA TRP A 689 11.06 10.41 15.36
C TRP A 689 10.62 11.77 14.81
N GLN A 690 11.56 12.49 14.19
CA GLN A 690 11.30 13.74 13.49
C GLN A 690 11.57 13.58 12.00
N MET A 691 10.84 14.36 11.21
CA MET A 691 10.99 14.43 9.75
C MET A 691 11.70 15.71 9.32
N ARG A 692 12.38 15.66 8.20
CA ARG A 692 12.85 16.82 7.45
C ARG A 692 12.29 16.77 6.05
N LEU A 693 11.83 17.93 5.57
CA LEU A 693 11.48 18.16 4.16
C LEU A 693 12.61 18.95 3.52
N VAL A 694 13.08 18.49 2.36
CA VAL A 694 14.13 19.15 1.58
C VAL A 694 13.54 19.61 0.26
N ILE A 695 13.81 20.86 -0.12
CA ILE A 695 13.36 21.50 -1.36
C ILE A 695 14.56 22.16 -2.03
N LEU A 696 14.69 21.95 -3.35
CA LEU A 696 15.73 22.56 -4.17
C LEU A 696 15.22 23.75 -4.93
#